data_1dd7f89eb03aa3da046e31f1caa953ea
#
_entry.id   1dd7f89eb03aa3da046e31f1caa953ea
#
_cell.length_a   1.000
_cell.length_b   1.000
_cell.length_c   1.000
_cell.angle_alpha   90.00
_cell.angle_beta   90.00
_cell.angle_gamma   90.00
#
_symmetry.space_group_name_H-M   'P 1'
#
loop_
_entity.id
_entity.type
_entity.pdbx_description
1 polymer ?
#
loop_
_entity_poly.entity_id
_entity_poly.type
_entity_poly.pdbx_seq_one_letter_code
_entity_poly.pdbx_strand_id
1 'polypeptide(L)'
;MKKIRTFSGALAILLFVVQQTPAQSQDSTRAPQDSSLIDEYYIEDVLVTTNKRKEKLTEVPASVSTLNTLQQERQQVETLNDLTYVTPGVHMPDYGSSLTSPIYIRGIGSKIQEPAVGLYVDDIPYFEKAAFDFNLFDIEKIEVLRGPQGTLYGRNSLGGIIKIHTEPLKNQPSTHFSAGLGNHSRRQFHLRQNLPISERWLFSLSGNYMNHNGYYKNHYESNNIGGKEDLSGRVKLAWLPSQDTRLKLIVDAKNTRNNGYPYAMSANEEEQGQISYNHDSFYKRDILSTGLKVETEKDGYTLESMSSFQLLDDLQDIDQDFSPRDMLYVKQDRQHHLFAQEINLSTPANRRLQLIGGLFGFYQLRDKNVDVYYGEDAVSAWQLPGEMQKDKTYNKHTGGVAAFGQLSYSDFLTDGLTATAGLRYDYEFSRLDYNYLMRMDGREMPQDAFIHRKSYPEMLPKASLHYRWSERLVQYASFTKGYKSGGFNSTFERRADQTYKPEYSLNYEGGFKWSGKRFSANIAAYHIDIKDKQVYQVDTLSQGPLLKNAAEACSRGVEMELQHRTARGWNNQFSFGYTHAKYEKYLKDPARDVDHSGNFLPYVPRYTFTLATNYRHVFPANSVINELQVHGSYHGIGKHYWNDANTLEEGYYGLVNLRATLVFSNMRLSLWTKNALNNDYNVFKFQAFNNTYSQQSAPLRFGLTLNSSMNLANVIQ
;
A
#
# COMPACT_ATOMS: atom_id res chain seq x y z
N MET A 1 2.14 -21.58 28.04
CA MET A 1 3.13 -21.15 29.04
C MET A 1 3.27 -19.66 29.05
N LYS A 2 3.24 -19.04 30.22
CA LYS A 2 3.36 -17.62 30.58
C LYS A 2 2.87 -16.55 29.58
N LYS A 3 1.68 -16.01 29.90
CA LYS A 3 1.10 -14.78 29.36
C LYS A 3 2.12 -13.63 29.44
N ILE A 4 2.49 -13.10 28.28
CA ILE A 4 3.14 -11.79 28.19
C ILE A 4 2.04 -10.77 28.42
N ARG A 5 2.15 -10.05 29.53
CA ARG A 5 1.25 -8.98 29.96
C ARG A 5 1.29 -7.86 28.94
N THR A 6 0.11 -7.45 28.51
CA THR A 6 -0.18 -6.21 27.81
C THR A 6 0.70 -5.05 28.28
N PHE A 7 1.50 -4.51 27.37
CA PHE A 7 2.22 -3.27 27.58
C PHE A 7 1.22 -2.10 27.47
N SER A 8 0.47 -1.86 28.54
CA SER A 8 -0.20 -0.59 28.75
C SER A 8 0.77 0.35 29.47
N GLY A 9 1.78 0.78 28.74
CA GLY A 9 2.70 1.80 29.19
C GLY A 9 2.13 3.17 28.80
N ALA A 10 1.60 3.90 29.76
CA ALA A 10 1.24 5.30 29.60
C ALA A 10 2.46 6.07 29.10
N LEU A 11 2.37 6.61 27.87
CA LEU A 11 3.31 7.56 27.32
C LEU A 11 3.14 8.87 28.12
N ALA A 12 3.96 9.07 29.12
CA ALA A 12 4.03 10.32 29.85
C ALA A 12 4.49 11.44 28.90
N ILE A 13 3.58 12.29 28.50
CA ILE A 13 3.87 13.51 27.75
C ILE A 13 4.59 14.47 28.71
N LEU A 14 5.90 14.58 28.57
CA LEU A 14 6.71 15.61 29.23
C LEU A 14 6.44 16.94 28.50
N LEU A 15 5.49 17.71 29.04
CA LEU A 15 5.30 19.10 28.69
C LEU A 15 6.42 19.93 29.36
N PHE A 16 7.43 20.29 28.58
CA PHE A 16 8.36 21.34 28.98
C PHE A 16 7.67 22.72 28.78
N VAL A 17 7.21 23.31 29.87
CA VAL A 17 6.80 24.68 29.88
C VAL A 17 8.07 25.54 29.90
N VAL A 18 8.39 26.16 28.77
CA VAL A 18 9.44 27.18 28.72
C VAL A 18 8.83 28.51 29.17
N GLN A 19 9.27 29.01 30.34
CA GLN A 19 8.96 30.36 30.80
C GLN A 19 9.61 31.38 29.88
N GLN A 20 8.80 32.27 29.34
CA GLN A 20 9.25 33.41 28.54
C GLN A 20 9.78 34.53 29.45
N THR A 21 11.02 34.93 29.24
CA THR A 21 11.55 36.24 29.68
C THR A 21 11.52 37.19 28.49
N PRO A 22 11.10 38.45 28.66
CA PRO A 22 11.03 39.39 27.54
C PRO A 22 12.44 39.93 27.18
N ALA A 23 12.83 39.77 25.91
CA ALA A 23 14.06 40.36 25.38
C ALA A 23 13.77 41.70 24.69
N GLN A 24 14.64 42.65 24.97
CA GLN A 24 14.65 44.01 24.42
C GLN A 24 14.94 43.99 22.90
N SER A 25 14.24 44.92 22.21
CA SER A 25 14.43 45.21 20.80
C SER A 25 15.80 45.78 20.48
N GLN A 26 16.55 45.12 19.58
CA GLN A 26 17.59 45.76 18.78
C GLN A 26 17.35 45.51 17.30
N ASP A 27 17.41 46.64 16.59
CA ASP A 27 17.29 46.78 15.16
C ASP A 27 18.31 45.90 14.43
N SER A 28 17.88 45.01 13.59
CA SER A 28 18.80 44.24 12.75
C SER A 28 18.18 43.95 11.36
N THR A 29 18.90 44.45 10.40
CA THR A 29 18.92 44.06 8.97
C THR A 29 18.25 42.75 8.66
N ARG A 30 17.21 42.81 7.81
CA ARG A 30 16.45 41.70 7.27
C ARG A 30 17.36 40.58 6.78
N ALA A 31 17.36 39.47 7.48
CA ALA A 31 17.76 38.17 6.90
C ALA A 31 16.79 37.81 5.76
N PRO A 32 17.24 37.17 4.69
CA PRO A 32 16.35 36.75 3.62
C PRO A 32 15.31 35.79 4.22
N GLN A 33 14.04 36.17 4.10
CA GLN A 33 12.92 35.28 4.41
C GLN A 33 13.13 34.00 3.58
N ASP A 34 13.26 32.88 4.28
CA ASP A 34 13.32 31.56 3.68
C ASP A 34 11.98 31.31 2.97
N SER A 35 11.92 31.75 1.72
CA SER A 35 10.82 31.48 0.80
C SER A 35 10.78 30.00 0.35
N SER A 36 11.66 29.18 0.95
CA SER A 36 11.86 27.76 0.62
C SER A 36 10.72 26.85 1.05
N LEU A 37 9.70 27.34 1.75
CA LEU A 37 8.54 26.51 2.10
C LEU A 37 7.63 26.20 0.92
N ILE A 38 7.86 26.75 -0.29
CA ILE A 38 6.99 26.54 -1.45
C ILE A 38 7.77 26.63 -2.76
N ASP A 39 8.86 25.94 -2.89
CA ASP A 39 9.30 25.51 -4.20
C ASP A 39 8.44 24.29 -4.59
N GLU A 40 7.35 24.59 -5.29
CA GLU A 40 6.64 23.56 -6.04
C GLU A 40 7.65 23.02 -7.06
N TYR A 41 8.19 21.84 -6.77
CA TYR A 41 9.16 21.15 -7.63
C TYR A 41 8.66 21.14 -9.08
N TYR A 42 9.48 21.63 -9.98
CA TYR A 42 9.31 21.37 -11.41
C TYR A 42 9.45 19.86 -11.59
N ILE A 43 8.72 19.26 -12.50
CA ILE A 43 8.82 17.81 -12.79
C ILE A 43 10.26 17.46 -13.23
N GLU A 44 10.98 18.43 -13.80
CA GLU A 44 12.41 18.28 -14.17
C GLU A 44 13.30 17.85 -12.99
N ASP A 45 12.93 18.21 -11.75
CA ASP A 45 13.74 17.97 -10.56
C ASP A 45 13.23 16.82 -9.68
N VAL A 46 12.15 16.10 -10.10
CA VAL A 46 11.67 14.96 -9.35
C VAL A 46 12.66 13.80 -9.46
N LEU A 47 13.34 13.53 -8.35
CA LEU A 47 14.21 12.38 -8.20
C LEU A 47 13.41 11.19 -7.68
N VAL A 48 13.60 10.04 -8.31
CA VAL A 48 13.01 8.77 -7.91
C VAL A 48 14.10 7.73 -7.60
N THR A 49 13.73 6.71 -6.84
CA THR A 49 14.66 5.64 -6.44
C THR A 49 14.23 4.26 -6.98
N THR A 50 13.49 4.29 -8.06
CA THR A 50 12.84 3.12 -8.67
C THR A 50 13.82 2.06 -9.15
N ASN A 51 14.98 2.47 -9.67
CA ASN A 51 16.05 1.57 -10.09
C ASN A 51 17.12 1.39 -8.99
N LYS A 52 16.74 1.51 -7.69
CA LYS A 52 17.63 1.39 -6.54
C LYS A 52 18.81 2.39 -6.57
N ARG A 53 18.65 3.49 -7.24
CA ARG A 53 19.54 4.65 -7.26
C ARG A 53 18.71 5.92 -7.48
N LYS A 54 19.23 7.06 -7.08
CA LYS A 54 18.59 8.36 -7.32
C LYS A 54 18.77 8.74 -8.79
N GLU A 55 17.67 8.90 -9.52
CA GLU A 55 17.67 9.32 -10.93
C GLU A 55 16.45 10.20 -11.22
N LYS A 56 16.52 11.00 -12.29
CA LYS A 56 15.39 11.85 -12.68
C LYS A 56 14.22 10.98 -13.16
N LEU A 57 13.00 11.36 -12.80
CA LEU A 57 11.78 10.69 -13.25
C LEU A 57 11.71 10.54 -14.78
N THR A 58 12.21 11.55 -15.52
CA THR A 58 12.25 11.54 -16.99
C THR A 58 13.17 10.47 -17.55
N GLU A 59 14.21 10.07 -16.84
CA GLU A 59 15.22 9.09 -17.29
C GLU A 59 14.81 7.63 -17.01
N VAL A 60 13.76 7.41 -16.20
CA VAL A 60 13.28 6.07 -15.89
C VAL A 60 12.46 5.52 -17.06
N PRO A 61 12.84 4.40 -17.71
CA PRO A 61 12.08 3.79 -18.81
C PRO A 61 10.92 2.93 -18.30
N ALA A 62 10.03 3.51 -17.50
CA ALA A 62 8.83 2.90 -16.94
C ALA A 62 7.81 3.97 -16.55
N SER A 63 6.56 3.57 -16.41
CA SER A 63 5.48 4.43 -15.91
C SER A 63 5.57 4.54 -14.39
N VAL A 64 5.83 5.74 -13.89
CA VAL A 64 6.00 6.03 -12.47
C VAL A 64 5.16 7.24 -12.09
N SER A 65 4.32 7.10 -11.05
CA SER A 65 3.64 8.22 -10.39
C SER A 65 4.37 8.57 -9.11
N THR A 66 4.45 9.84 -8.80
CA THR A 66 5.03 10.35 -7.55
C THR A 66 4.06 11.29 -6.84
N LEU A 67 3.95 11.18 -5.53
CA LEU A 67 3.20 12.09 -4.68
C LEU A 67 4.11 12.60 -3.56
N ASN A 68 4.41 13.88 -3.56
CA ASN A 68 5.12 14.53 -2.45
C ASN A 68 4.17 14.88 -1.31
N THR A 69 4.71 15.33 -0.16
CA THR A 69 3.94 15.69 1.04
C THR A 69 2.82 16.69 0.74
N LEU A 70 3.09 17.73 -0.07
CA LEU A 70 2.11 18.76 -0.40
C LEU A 70 0.98 18.22 -1.28
N GLN A 71 1.29 17.37 -2.25
CA GLN A 71 0.28 16.69 -3.09
C GLN A 71 -0.58 15.72 -2.27
N GLN A 72 0.02 14.96 -1.35
CA GLN A 72 -0.71 14.09 -0.43
C GLN A 72 -1.69 14.90 0.42
N GLU A 73 -1.24 16.00 1.01
CA GLU A 73 -2.08 16.88 1.82
C GLU A 73 -3.23 17.48 1.02
N ARG A 74 -2.96 18.05 -0.18
CA ARG A 74 -3.98 18.66 -1.05
C ARG A 74 -5.03 17.65 -1.51
N GLN A 75 -4.58 16.47 -1.97
CA GLN A 75 -5.45 15.41 -2.47
C GLN A 75 -6.03 14.53 -1.35
N GLN A 76 -5.74 14.87 -0.09
CA GLN A 76 -6.24 14.16 1.09
C GLN A 76 -5.90 12.66 1.08
N VAL A 77 -4.68 12.31 0.65
CA VAL A 77 -4.16 10.94 0.65
C VAL A 77 -3.66 10.62 2.05
N GLU A 78 -4.43 9.85 2.81
CA GLU A 78 -4.17 9.55 4.23
C GLU A 78 -3.81 8.08 4.44
N THR A 79 -4.25 7.20 3.51
CA THR A 79 -3.98 5.76 3.52
C THR A 79 -3.54 5.30 2.15
N LEU A 80 -3.01 4.09 2.03
CA LEU A 80 -2.68 3.51 0.72
C LEU A 80 -3.92 3.35 -0.16
N ASN A 81 -5.10 3.10 0.40
CA ASN A 81 -6.35 2.97 -0.36
C ASN A 81 -6.69 4.25 -1.13
N ASP A 82 -6.30 5.41 -0.62
CA ASP A 82 -6.50 6.69 -1.31
C ASP A 82 -5.71 6.80 -2.62
N LEU A 83 -4.66 5.94 -2.85
CA LEU A 83 -3.93 5.87 -4.11
C LEU A 83 -4.83 5.43 -5.28
N THR A 84 -5.92 4.72 -5.02
CA THR A 84 -6.96 4.38 -6.01
C THR A 84 -7.49 5.62 -6.74
N TYR A 85 -7.58 6.75 -6.04
CA TYR A 85 -8.18 7.96 -6.56
C TYR A 85 -7.17 8.90 -7.24
N VAL A 86 -5.89 8.75 -6.99
CA VAL A 86 -4.86 9.71 -7.43
C VAL A 86 -3.86 9.13 -8.42
N THR A 87 -3.77 7.79 -8.52
CA THR A 87 -2.82 7.09 -9.38
C THR A 87 -3.57 6.29 -10.45
N PRO A 88 -3.36 6.57 -11.75
CA PRO A 88 -4.05 5.84 -12.81
C PRO A 88 -3.69 4.36 -12.82
N GLY A 89 -4.67 3.50 -13.10
CA GLY A 89 -4.48 2.05 -13.17
C GLY A 89 -4.25 1.35 -11.84
N VAL A 90 -4.38 2.05 -10.70
CA VAL A 90 -4.34 1.48 -9.34
C VAL A 90 -5.75 1.34 -8.80
N HIS A 91 -6.07 0.20 -8.20
CA HIS A 91 -7.33 -0.03 -7.50
C HIS A 91 -7.09 -0.86 -6.23
N MET A 92 -7.65 -0.41 -5.12
CA MET A 92 -7.53 -1.05 -3.82
C MET A 92 -8.94 -1.18 -3.21
N PRO A 93 -9.61 -2.33 -3.40
CA PRO A 93 -10.91 -2.57 -2.77
C PRO A 93 -10.78 -2.67 -1.25
N ASP A 94 -11.78 -2.19 -0.53
CA ASP A 94 -11.85 -2.25 0.93
C ASP A 94 -12.59 -3.54 1.35
N TYR A 95 -11.95 -4.39 2.15
CA TYR A 95 -12.51 -5.65 2.64
C TYR A 95 -13.01 -5.59 4.09
N GLY A 96 -13.44 -4.44 4.54
CA GLY A 96 -14.09 -4.24 5.85
C GLY A 96 -13.18 -4.29 7.06
N SER A 97 -11.92 -4.67 6.91
CA SER A 97 -10.92 -4.63 7.97
C SER A 97 -9.50 -4.54 7.42
N SER A 98 -8.56 -4.23 8.30
CA SER A 98 -7.13 -4.15 7.96
C SER A 98 -6.46 -5.54 7.80
N LEU A 99 -7.19 -6.64 7.89
CA LEU A 99 -6.66 -8.01 7.75
C LEU A 99 -6.00 -8.24 6.40
N THR A 100 -6.56 -7.68 5.33
CA THR A 100 -6.03 -7.78 3.99
C THR A 100 -6.29 -6.52 3.20
N SER A 101 -5.25 -6.01 2.55
CA SER A 101 -5.32 -4.83 1.68
C SER A 101 -4.75 -5.18 0.31
N PRO A 102 -5.57 -5.81 -0.55
CA PRO A 102 -5.12 -6.20 -1.87
C PRO A 102 -4.95 -4.96 -2.74
N ILE A 103 -3.82 -4.92 -3.45
CA ILE A 103 -3.50 -3.87 -4.40
C ILE A 103 -3.54 -4.45 -5.80
N TYR A 104 -4.27 -3.79 -6.69
CA TYR A 104 -4.33 -4.10 -8.11
C TYR A 104 -3.69 -2.96 -8.89
N ILE A 105 -2.71 -3.28 -9.73
CA ILE A 105 -2.09 -2.34 -10.67
C ILE A 105 -2.24 -2.90 -12.07
N ARG A 106 -2.84 -2.14 -13.00
CA ARG A 106 -3.10 -2.59 -14.38
C ARG A 106 -3.88 -3.90 -14.46
N GLY A 107 -4.78 -4.14 -13.49
CA GLY A 107 -5.55 -5.37 -13.40
C GLY A 107 -4.81 -6.56 -12.78
N ILE A 108 -3.56 -6.40 -12.37
CA ILE A 108 -2.77 -7.43 -11.71
C ILE A 108 -2.79 -7.21 -10.21
N GLY A 109 -3.34 -8.17 -9.48
CA GLY A 109 -3.48 -8.12 -8.03
C GLY A 109 -3.72 -9.50 -7.44
N SER A 110 -3.90 -9.58 -6.13
CA SER A 110 -4.13 -10.83 -5.41
C SER A 110 -5.12 -10.63 -4.28
N LYS A 111 -6.26 -11.31 -4.33
CA LYS A 111 -7.29 -11.28 -3.27
C LYS A 111 -6.79 -11.94 -1.98
N ILE A 112 -6.20 -13.12 -2.09
CA ILE A 112 -5.75 -13.94 -0.95
C ILE A 112 -4.29 -14.34 -1.10
N GLN A 113 -3.68 -14.87 -0.02
CA GLN A 113 -2.29 -15.31 0.04
C GLN A 113 -1.27 -14.18 -0.28
N GLU A 114 -0.16 -14.52 -0.96
CA GLU A 114 0.95 -13.62 -1.23
C GLU A 114 0.52 -12.40 -2.07
N PRO A 115 1.03 -11.18 -1.81
CA PRO A 115 0.73 -10.00 -2.60
C PRO A 115 1.30 -10.10 -4.02
N ALA A 116 0.63 -9.44 -4.98
CA ALA A 116 1.11 -9.31 -6.36
C ALA A 116 1.82 -7.99 -6.64
N VAL A 117 1.73 -7.05 -5.70
CA VAL A 117 2.40 -5.74 -5.72
C VAL A 117 3.29 -5.63 -4.51
N GLY A 118 4.55 -5.24 -4.70
CA GLY A 118 5.51 -5.06 -3.61
C GLY A 118 5.31 -3.73 -2.89
N LEU A 119 5.47 -3.72 -1.58
CA LEU A 119 5.47 -2.52 -0.75
C LEU A 119 6.79 -2.39 -0.03
N TYR A 120 7.38 -1.21 -0.10
CA TYR A 120 8.62 -0.84 0.57
C TYR A 120 8.44 0.47 1.34
N VAL A 121 8.86 0.52 2.59
CA VAL A 121 8.88 1.74 3.41
C VAL A 121 10.31 2.01 3.83
N ASP A 122 10.91 3.11 3.40
CA ASP A 122 12.35 3.43 3.60
C ASP A 122 13.28 2.25 3.23
N ASP A 123 12.98 1.56 2.13
CA ASP A 123 13.65 0.36 1.58
C ASP A 123 13.43 -0.94 2.41
N ILE A 124 12.67 -0.92 3.49
CA ILE A 124 12.24 -2.12 4.23
C ILE A 124 11.11 -2.82 3.44
N PRO A 125 11.26 -4.09 3.01
CA PRO A 125 10.23 -4.81 2.27
C PRO A 125 9.09 -5.28 3.19
N TYR A 126 7.84 -5.16 2.75
CA TYR A 126 6.65 -5.69 3.42
C TYR A 126 6.07 -6.84 2.61
N PHE A 127 6.01 -8.05 3.18
CA PHE A 127 5.55 -9.25 2.46
C PHE A 127 4.13 -9.68 2.81
N GLU A 128 3.54 -9.16 3.90
CA GLU A 128 2.19 -9.48 4.33
C GLU A 128 1.21 -8.39 3.94
N LYS A 129 0.10 -8.75 3.28
CA LYS A 129 -0.96 -7.80 2.91
C LYS A 129 -1.62 -7.14 4.12
N ALA A 130 -1.68 -7.84 5.25
CA ALA A 130 -2.14 -7.26 6.50
C ALA A 130 -1.29 -6.09 6.96
N ALA A 131 -0.02 -6.01 6.54
CA ALA A 131 0.85 -4.89 6.84
C ALA A 131 0.72 -3.72 5.85
N PHE A 132 -0.14 -3.79 4.84
CA PHE A 132 -0.28 -2.77 3.79
C PHE A 132 -1.27 -1.66 4.17
N ASP A 133 -2.23 -1.92 5.06
CA ASP A 133 -3.14 -0.89 5.53
C ASP A 133 -2.54 -0.14 6.73
N PHE A 134 -2.01 1.03 6.49
CA PHE A 134 -1.54 1.95 7.54
C PHE A 134 -1.73 3.40 7.14
N ASN A 135 -1.79 4.27 8.15
CA ASN A 135 -1.86 5.70 7.95
C ASN A 135 -0.54 6.24 7.41
N LEU A 136 -0.66 7.05 6.37
CA LEU A 136 0.46 7.76 5.75
C LEU A 136 0.75 9.02 6.56
N PHE A 137 1.59 8.91 7.57
CA PHE A 137 2.07 10.04 8.36
C PHE A 137 3.59 10.18 8.21
N ASP A 138 4.08 11.40 8.30
CA ASP A 138 5.51 11.68 8.22
C ASP A 138 6.15 11.18 6.90
N ILE A 139 5.45 11.40 5.79
CA ILE A 139 5.83 10.92 4.47
C ILE A 139 6.40 12.06 3.63
N GLU A 140 7.62 11.90 3.12
CA GLU A 140 8.26 12.79 2.15
C GLU A 140 7.64 12.60 0.77
N LYS A 141 7.60 11.35 0.29
CA LYS A 141 7.05 11.00 -1.02
C LYS A 141 6.62 9.55 -1.11
N ILE A 142 5.70 9.29 -2.03
CA ILE A 142 5.27 7.96 -2.47
C ILE A 142 5.64 7.83 -3.94
N GLU A 143 6.25 6.71 -4.32
CA GLU A 143 6.55 6.33 -5.69
C GLU A 143 5.75 5.08 -6.04
N VAL A 144 4.95 5.11 -7.10
CA VAL A 144 4.19 3.96 -7.61
C VAL A 144 4.73 3.59 -8.99
N LEU A 145 5.42 2.46 -9.06
CA LEU A 145 5.93 1.89 -10.30
C LEU A 145 4.89 0.92 -10.82
N ARG A 146 4.35 1.21 -11.99
CA ARG A 146 3.34 0.38 -12.62
C ARG A 146 3.97 -0.60 -13.61
N GLY A 147 3.43 -1.81 -13.63
CA GLY A 147 3.99 -2.94 -14.38
C GLY A 147 5.07 -3.71 -13.63
N PRO A 148 5.40 -4.93 -14.07
CA PRO A 148 6.32 -5.83 -13.40
C PRO A 148 7.71 -5.25 -13.19
N GLN A 149 8.27 -5.46 -12.00
CA GLN A 149 9.60 -4.99 -11.59
C GLN A 149 10.49 -6.12 -11.05
N GLY A 150 10.35 -7.34 -11.61
CA GLY A 150 10.98 -8.54 -11.09
C GLY A 150 12.51 -8.46 -11.01
N THR A 151 13.17 -7.84 -11.97
CA THR A 151 14.65 -7.82 -12.05
C THR A 151 15.32 -7.17 -10.85
N LEU A 152 14.80 -6.06 -10.32
CA LEU A 152 15.40 -5.38 -9.17
C LEU A 152 14.74 -5.72 -7.84
N TYR A 153 13.46 -6.13 -7.86
CA TYR A 153 12.66 -6.33 -6.65
C TYR A 153 12.28 -7.79 -6.38
N GLY A 154 12.34 -8.67 -7.40
CA GLY A 154 12.10 -10.10 -7.25
C GLY A 154 10.64 -10.43 -6.98
N ARG A 155 10.39 -11.18 -5.90
CA ARG A 155 9.06 -11.64 -5.51
C ARG A 155 8.07 -10.50 -5.27
N ASN A 156 6.78 -10.79 -5.41
CA ASN A 156 5.68 -9.84 -5.16
C ASN A 156 5.71 -8.59 -6.06
N SER A 157 6.39 -8.65 -7.20
CA SER A 157 6.51 -7.54 -8.16
C SER A 157 5.81 -7.81 -9.49
N LEU A 158 4.77 -8.65 -9.46
CA LEU A 158 4.01 -9.09 -10.64
C LEU A 158 3.25 -7.92 -11.31
N GLY A 159 2.61 -7.06 -10.51
CA GLY A 159 1.81 -5.92 -10.98
C GLY A 159 2.54 -4.58 -10.87
N GLY A 160 3.50 -4.47 -9.98
CA GLY A 160 4.22 -3.22 -9.71
C GLY A 160 4.81 -3.15 -8.32
N ILE A 161 5.31 -1.95 -7.97
CA ILE A 161 5.94 -1.65 -6.69
C ILE A 161 5.41 -0.31 -6.16
N ILE A 162 5.16 -0.24 -4.86
CA ILE A 162 4.92 1.01 -4.13
C ILE A 162 6.10 1.23 -3.18
N LYS A 163 6.76 2.38 -3.30
CA LYS A 163 7.81 2.82 -2.38
C LYS A 163 7.34 4.04 -1.62
N ILE A 164 7.46 4.00 -0.31
CA ILE A 164 7.15 5.09 0.60
C ILE A 164 8.44 5.55 1.23
N HIS A 165 8.75 6.82 1.03
CA HIS A 165 9.87 7.48 1.67
C HIS A 165 9.33 8.36 2.80
N THR A 166 9.78 8.10 4.01
CA THR A 166 9.40 8.92 5.16
C THR A 166 10.32 10.12 5.28
N GLU A 167 9.85 11.19 5.89
CA GLU A 167 10.58 12.46 6.01
C GLU A 167 12.04 12.25 6.46
N PRO A 168 13.01 12.85 5.78
CA PRO A 168 14.42 12.66 6.08
C PRO A 168 14.81 13.28 7.43
N LEU A 169 15.89 12.77 8.02
CA LEU A 169 16.56 13.39 9.16
C LEU A 169 17.21 14.71 8.70
N LYS A 170 16.94 15.79 9.42
CA LYS A 170 17.43 17.15 9.12
C LYS A 170 18.48 17.57 10.17
N ASN A 171 19.50 18.30 9.73
CA ASN A 171 20.50 18.89 10.61
C ASN A 171 20.02 20.23 11.23
N GLN A 172 18.71 20.39 11.38
CA GLN A 172 18.09 21.56 12.04
C GLN A 172 17.00 21.06 12.98
N PRO A 173 16.95 21.59 14.23
CA PRO A 173 15.91 21.24 15.17
C PRO A 173 14.57 21.78 14.67
N SER A 174 13.58 20.91 14.53
CA SER A 174 12.25 21.30 14.05
C SER A 174 11.15 20.45 14.66
N THR A 175 10.02 21.08 14.94
CA THR A 175 8.79 20.43 15.40
C THR A 175 7.71 20.59 14.35
N HIS A 176 7.04 19.50 14.02
CA HIS A 176 5.82 19.51 13.23
C HIS A 176 4.69 18.91 14.06
N PHE A 177 3.57 19.61 14.13
CA PHE A 177 2.37 19.18 14.83
C PHE A 177 1.16 19.27 13.92
N SER A 178 0.27 18.27 13.99
CA SER A 178 -1.03 18.27 13.32
C SER A 178 -2.12 17.78 14.25
N ALA A 179 -3.26 18.49 14.29
CA ALA A 179 -4.45 18.07 15.00
C ALA A 179 -5.66 18.21 14.09
N GLY A 180 -6.49 17.18 14.03
CA GLY A 180 -7.68 17.14 13.19
C GLY A 180 -8.90 16.59 13.92
N LEU A 181 -10.06 17.19 13.62
CA LEU A 181 -11.37 16.75 14.09
C LEU A 181 -12.32 16.64 12.89
N GLY A 182 -13.23 15.71 12.93
CA GLY A 182 -14.22 15.53 11.86
C GLY A 182 -15.52 14.89 12.37
N ASN A 183 -16.50 14.78 11.47
CA ASN A 183 -17.71 14.03 11.74
C ASN A 183 -17.39 12.54 12.01
N HIS A 184 -18.36 11.75 12.44
CA HIS A 184 -18.18 10.36 12.89
C HIS A 184 -17.15 10.20 14.02
N SER A 185 -17.05 11.20 14.89
CA SER A 185 -16.11 11.26 16.02
C SER A 185 -14.62 11.11 15.57
N ARG A 186 -14.31 11.50 14.33
CA ARG A 186 -12.93 11.45 13.83
C ARG A 186 -12.04 12.37 14.65
N ARG A 187 -10.91 11.83 15.09
CA ARG A 187 -9.83 12.54 15.78
C ARG A 187 -8.51 12.09 15.20
N GLN A 188 -7.61 13.05 14.98
CA GLN A 188 -6.27 12.77 14.47
C GLN A 188 -5.26 13.69 15.16
N PHE A 189 -4.13 13.11 15.59
CA PHE A 189 -3.00 13.84 16.15
C PHE A 189 -1.74 13.28 15.55
N HIS A 190 -0.84 14.16 15.11
CA HIS A 190 0.48 13.82 14.65
C HIS A 190 1.50 14.79 15.24
N LEU A 191 2.63 14.26 15.71
CA LEU A 191 3.77 15.02 16.20
C LEU A 191 5.03 14.45 15.58
N ARG A 192 5.90 15.31 15.05
CA ARG A 192 7.26 14.98 14.67
C ARG A 192 8.23 15.96 15.29
N GLN A 193 9.31 15.45 15.85
CA GLN A 193 10.42 16.19 16.41
C GLN A 193 11.72 15.74 15.74
N ASN A 194 12.43 16.68 15.09
CA ASN A 194 13.81 16.49 14.66
C ASN A 194 14.76 17.14 15.67
N LEU A 195 15.76 16.38 16.12
CA LEU A 195 16.76 16.81 17.09
C LEU A 195 18.15 16.42 16.58
N PRO A 196 18.89 17.30 15.93
CA PRO A 196 20.31 17.07 15.69
C PRO A 196 21.03 17.06 17.04
N ILE A 197 21.59 15.90 17.41
CA ILE A 197 22.32 15.74 18.69
C ILE A 197 23.72 16.34 18.54
N SER A 198 24.33 16.18 17.36
CA SER A 198 25.58 16.78 16.95
C SER A 198 25.68 16.80 15.42
N GLU A 199 26.76 17.34 14.85
CA GLU A 199 27.00 17.31 13.40
C GLU A 199 27.04 15.88 12.83
N ARG A 200 27.35 14.87 13.65
CA ARG A 200 27.46 13.46 13.27
C ARG A 200 26.26 12.61 13.67
N TRP A 201 25.41 13.07 14.58
CA TRP A 201 24.28 12.32 15.10
C TRP A 201 22.99 13.08 14.91
N LEU A 202 22.11 12.53 14.10
CA LEU A 202 20.79 13.07 13.82
C LEU A 202 19.73 12.14 14.38
N PHE A 203 18.74 12.69 15.04
CA PHE A 203 17.64 11.96 15.65
C PHE A 203 16.29 12.54 15.23
N SER A 204 15.29 11.69 15.03
CA SER A 204 13.90 12.09 14.83
C SER A 204 12.98 11.11 15.55
N LEU A 205 11.95 11.66 16.17
CA LEU A 205 10.83 10.94 16.76
C LEU A 205 9.54 11.43 16.14
N SER A 206 8.67 10.54 15.70
CA SER A 206 7.32 10.87 15.27
C SER A 206 6.28 9.93 15.85
N GLY A 207 5.07 10.45 16.09
CA GLY A 207 3.93 9.70 16.59
C GLY A 207 2.65 10.15 15.90
N ASN A 208 1.75 9.22 15.65
CA ASN A 208 0.45 9.47 15.04
C ASN A 208 -0.63 8.67 15.75
N TYR A 209 -1.75 9.32 16.01
CA TYR A 209 -2.98 8.71 16.49
C TYR A 209 -4.13 9.11 15.58
N MET A 210 -4.94 8.15 15.15
CA MET A 210 -6.17 8.38 14.40
C MET A 210 -7.26 7.46 14.92
N ASN A 211 -8.46 8.01 15.08
CA ASN A 211 -9.64 7.25 15.48
C ASN A 211 -10.88 7.78 14.75
N HIS A 212 -11.82 6.87 14.45
CA HIS A 212 -13.21 7.18 14.12
C HIS A 212 -14.12 6.02 14.56
N ASN A 213 -15.38 6.34 14.88
CA ASN A 213 -16.32 5.36 15.47
C ASN A 213 -17.03 4.47 14.42
N GLY A 214 -16.65 4.58 13.13
CA GLY A 214 -17.33 3.88 12.05
C GLY A 214 -18.50 4.65 11.44
N TYR A 215 -18.99 4.12 10.34
CA TYR A 215 -20.01 4.78 9.51
C TYR A 215 -21.30 3.98 9.42
N TYR A 216 -21.30 2.73 9.91
CA TYR A 216 -22.38 1.77 9.73
C TYR A 216 -22.95 1.36 11.08
N LYS A 217 -24.16 0.82 11.05
CA LYS A 217 -24.85 0.33 12.23
C LYS A 217 -25.14 -1.15 12.08
N ASN A 218 -24.72 -1.96 13.06
CA ASN A 218 -25.23 -3.31 13.23
C ASN A 218 -26.61 -3.23 13.91
N HIS A 219 -27.65 -3.61 13.19
CA HIS A 219 -29.02 -3.50 13.70
C HIS A 219 -29.37 -4.53 14.78
N TYR A 220 -28.67 -5.67 14.81
CA TYR A 220 -28.85 -6.68 15.85
C TYR A 220 -28.46 -6.15 17.24
N GLU A 221 -27.25 -5.62 17.38
CA GLU A 221 -26.74 -5.10 18.64
C GLU A 221 -26.99 -3.59 18.84
N SER A 222 -27.48 -2.91 17.82
CA SER A 222 -27.68 -1.45 17.82
C SER A 222 -26.42 -0.62 18.04
N ASN A 223 -25.23 -1.18 17.75
CA ASN A 223 -23.92 -0.52 17.88
C ASN A 223 -23.38 0.00 16.54
N ASN A 224 -22.42 0.93 16.60
CA ASN A 224 -21.70 1.39 15.42
C ASN A 224 -20.54 0.45 15.11
N ILE A 225 -20.37 0.13 13.84
CA ILE A 225 -19.32 -0.75 13.32
C ILE A 225 -18.54 -0.10 12.17
N GLY A 226 -17.43 -0.73 11.78
CA GLY A 226 -16.50 -0.19 10.80
C GLY A 226 -15.63 0.94 11.37
N GLY A 227 -15.53 1.05 12.69
CA GLY A 227 -14.63 1.96 13.37
C GLY A 227 -13.18 1.50 13.26
N LYS A 228 -12.28 2.46 13.30
CA LYS A 228 -10.84 2.20 13.25
C LYS A 228 -10.10 3.08 14.25
N GLU A 229 -9.16 2.47 14.95
CA GLU A 229 -8.20 3.13 15.82
C GLU A 229 -6.80 2.71 15.39
N ASP A 230 -5.95 3.69 15.10
CA ASP A 230 -4.55 3.50 14.75
C ASP A 230 -3.65 4.34 15.65
N LEU A 231 -2.68 3.69 16.29
CA LEU A 231 -1.58 4.33 17.00
C LEU A 231 -0.26 3.89 16.34
N SER A 232 0.57 4.85 15.96
CA SER A 232 1.84 4.58 15.30
C SER A 232 2.94 5.47 15.85
N GLY A 233 4.16 4.94 15.92
CA GLY A 233 5.36 5.67 16.32
C GLY A 233 6.55 5.29 15.44
N ARG A 234 7.42 6.27 15.16
CA ARG A 234 8.66 6.07 14.41
C ARG A 234 9.82 6.77 15.07
N VAL A 235 10.93 6.05 15.19
CA VAL A 235 12.22 6.57 15.64
C VAL A 235 13.21 6.41 14.51
N LYS A 236 13.96 7.47 14.21
CA LYS A 236 15.09 7.41 13.30
C LYS A 236 16.33 7.96 13.98
N LEU A 237 17.44 7.25 13.81
CA LEU A 237 18.76 7.67 14.26
C LEU A 237 19.74 7.54 13.11
N ALA A 238 20.46 8.60 12.77
CA ALA A 238 21.55 8.51 11.81
C ALA A 238 22.88 8.86 12.47
N TRP A 239 23.89 8.09 12.12
CA TRP A 239 25.29 8.32 12.45
C TRP A 239 26.10 8.53 11.18
N LEU A 240 26.86 9.64 11.14
CA LEU A 240 27.73 10.02 10.02
C LEU A 240 29.20 9.91 10.49
N PRO A 241 29.79 8.68 10.44
CA PRO A 241 31.17 8.48 10.89
C PRO A 241 32.20 9.22 10.04
N SER A 242 31.89 9.44 8.77
CA SER A 242 32.67 10.20 7.79
C SER A 242 31.74 11.01 6.87
N GLN A 243 32.31 11.78 5.93
CA GLN A 243 31.55 12.49 4.90
C GLN A 243 30.92 11.53 3.88
N ASP A 244 31.55 10.38 3.67
CA ASP A 244 31.19 9.39 2.66
C ASP A 244 30.28 8.27 3.20
N THR A 245 30.14 8.15 4.54
CA THR A 245 29.44 7.03 5.13
C THR A 245 28.31 7.49 6.06
N ARG A 246 27.15 6.89 5.90
CA ARG A 246 25.96 7.14 6.71
C ARG A 246 25.35 5.80 7.16
N LEU A 247 25.11 5.67 8.46
CA LEU A 247 24.32 4.60 9.06
C LEU A 247 22.98 5.19 9.51
N LYS A 248 21.88 4.53 9.19
CA LYS A 248 20.53 4.95 9.57
C LYS A 248 19.78 3.77 10.18
N LEU A 249 19.41 3.90 11.44
CA LEU A 249 18.50 2.99 12.14
C LEU A 249 17.08 3.58 12.06
N ILE A 250 16.12 2.73 11.72
CA ILE A 250 14.70 3.04 11.68
C ILE A 250 13.97 2.03 12.54
N VAL A 251 13.08 2.49 13.40
CA VAL A 251 12.17 1.66 14.20
C VAL A 251 10.76 2.21 14.04
N ASP A 252 9.86 1.38 13.55
CA ASP A 252 8.44 1.69 13.33
C ASP A 252 7.59 0.74 14.16
N ALA A 253 6.68 1.27 14.97
CA ALA A 253 5.70 0.50 15.74
C ALA A 253 4.29 0.96 15.40
N LYS A 254 3.36 0.02 15.16
CA LYS A 254 1.97 0.29 14.79
C LYS A 254 1.03 -0.64 15.53
N ASN A 255 -0.05 -0.07 16.07
CA ASN A 255 -1.18 -0.81 16.63
C ASN A 255 -2.44 -0.37 15.89
N THR A 256 -3.20 -1.33 15.36
CA THR A 256 -4.45 -1.09 14.62
C THR A 256 -5.56 -1.92 15.24
N ARG A 257 -6.74 -1.32 15.42
CA ARG A 257 -7.95 -1.98 15.86
C ARG A 257 -9.10 -1.59 14.95
N ASN A 258 -9.84 -2.58 14.45
CA ASN A 258 -11.11 -2.39 13.75
C ASN A 258 -12.23 -3.05 14.54
N ASN A 259 -13.39 -2.42 14.62
CA ASN A 259 -14.58 -3.01 15.22
C ASN A 259 -15.60 -3.37 14.13
N GLY A 260 -16.01 -4.62 14.12
CA GLY A 260 -16.99 -5.17 13.18
C GLY A 260 -16.53 -5.26 11.73
N TYR A 261 -17.37 -5.89 10.94
CA TYR A 261 -17.24 -6.02 9.50
C TYR A 261 -18.55 -5.51 8.88
N PRO A 262 -18.53 -4.42 8.07
CA PRO A 262 -19.76 -3.76 7.62
C PRO A 262 -20.37 -4.43 6.39
N TYR A 263 -20.61 -5.74 6.46
CA TYR A 263 -21.24 -6.50 5.39
C TYR A 263 -22.76 -6.59 5.61
N ALA A 264 -23.50 -6.02 4.65
CA ALA A 264 -24.94 -6.15 4.58
C ALA A 264 -25.29 -7.40 3.77
N MET A 265 -26.14 -8.26 4.33
CA MET A 265 -26.65 -9.46 3.66
C MET A 265 -27.92 -9.13 2.87
N SER A 266 -28.01 -9.58 1.62
CA SER A 266 -29.20 -9.48 0.78
C SER A 266 -29.47 -10.83 0.09
N ALA A 267 -30.75 -11.19 -0.02
CA ALA A 267 -31.17 -12.34 -0.79
C ALA A 267 -31.08 -12.09 -2.31
N ASN A 268 -31.17 -10.84 -2.74
CA ASN A 268 -31.12 -10.40 -4.15
C ASN A 268 -30.00 -9.41 -4.38
N GLU A 269 -29.41 -9.45 -5.58
CA GLU A 269 -28.29 -8.54 -5.97
C GLU A 269 -28.70 -7.06 -6.05
N GLU A 270 -30.00 -6.79 -6.27
CA GLU A 270 -30.58 -5.45 -6.47
C GLU A 270 -31.03 -4.79 -5.16
N GLU A 271 -31.23 -5.58 -4.09
CA GLU A 271 -31.69 -5.06 -2.80
C GLU A 271 -30.52 -4.66 -1.92
N GLN A 272 -30.62 -3.49 -1.31
CA GLN A 272 -29.69 -3.05 -0.26
C GLN A 272 -30.01 -3.80 1.02
N GLY A 273 -29.17 -4.75 1.40
CA GLY A 273 -29.30 -5.49 2.64
C GLY A 273 -29.06 -4.63 3.88
N GLN A 274 -29.44 -5.13 5.03
CA GLN A 274 -29.10 -4.54 6.33
C GLN A 274 -27.95 -5.30 6.98
N ILE A 275 -27.11 -4.58 7.71
CA ILE A 275 -26.07 -5.18 8.54
C ILE A 275 -26.75 -5.62 9.84
N SER A 276 -26.83 -6.95 10.06
CA SER A 276 -27.47 -7.51 11.25
C SER A 276 -26.85 -8.88 11.53
N TYR A 277 -25.88 -8.94 12.44
CA TYR A 277 -25.21 -10.17 12.84
C TYR A 277 -25.02 -10.20 14.37
N ASN A 278 -24.97 -11.41 14.92
CA ASN A 278 -25.04 -11.66 16.36
C ASN A 278 -23.68 -11.83 17.05
N HIS A 279 -22.60 -12.12 16.31
CA HIS A 279 -21.28 -12.33 16.90
C HIS A 279 -20.44 -11.05 16.86
N ASP A 280 -19.92 -10.59 18.04
CA ASP A 280 -19.07 -9.40 18.15
C ASP A 280 -17.75 -9.61 17.38
N SER A 281 -17.65 -8.94 16.25
CA SER A 281 -16.57 -9.14 15.30
C SER A 281 -15.55 -8.02 15.40
N PHE A 282 -14.26 -8.37 15.33
CA PHE A 282 -13.17 -7.38 15.38
C PHE A 282 -11.89 -7.86 14.68
N TYR A 283 -11.01 -6.92 14.44
CA TYR A 283 -9.63 -7.17 14.01
C TYR A 283 -8.65 -6.33 14.82
N LYS A 284 -7.57 -6.95 15.29
CA LYS A 284 -6.47 -6.29 16.01
C LYS A 284 -5.15 -6.68 15.38
N ARG A 285 -4.21 -5.73 15.30
CA ARG A 285 -2.89 -5.96 14.71
C ARG A 285 -1.83 -5.10 15.37
N ASP A 286 -0.70 -5.73 15.69
CA ASP A 286 0.53 -5.09 16.13
C ASP A 286 1.64 -5.35 15.12
N ILE A 287 2.38 -4.31 14.73
CA ILE A 287 3.54 -4.41 13.84
C ILE A 287 4.71 -3.68 14.49
N LEU A 288 5.87 -4.34 14.54
CA LEU A 288 7.15 -3.73 14.80
C LEU A 288 8.05 -3.98 13.60
N SER A 289 8.57 -2.92 12.98
CA SER A 289 9.52 -2.99 11.87
C SER A 289 10.79 -2.25 12.24
N THR A 290 11.94 -2.90 12.01
CA THR A 290 13.26 -2.28 12.22
C THR A 290 14.07 -2.39 10.94
N GLY A 291 14.90 -1.38 10.67
CA GLY A 291 15.80 -1.36 9.53
C GLY A 291 17.10 -0.66 9.87
N LEU A 292 18.23 -1.29 9.52
CA LEU A 292 19.56 -0.67 9.57
C LEU A 292 20.05 -0.50 8.13
N LYS A 293 20.11 0.74 7.66
CA LYS A 293 20.67 1.10 6.35
C LYS A 293 22.09 1.63 6.55
N VAL A 294 23.04 1.05 5.81
CA VAL A 294 24.41 1.53 5.66
C VAL A 294 24.60 1.99 4.24
N GLU A 295 25.00 3.22 4.04
CA GLU A 295 25.26 3.82 2.74
C GLU A 295 26.67 4.41 2.76
N THR A 296 27.49 4.03 1.79
CA THR A 296 28.84 4.57 1.59
C THR A 296 29.02 4.96 0.14
N GLU A 297 29.40 6.22 -0.08
CA GLU A 297 29.71 6.76 -1.40
C GLU A 297 31.19 7.13 -1.47
N LYS A 298 31.93 6.50 -2.39
CA LYS A 298 33.34 6.77 -2.61
C LYS A 298 33.66 6.77 -4.10
N ASP A 299 34.32 7.83 -4.58
CA ASP A 299 34.66 8.02 -6.00
C ASP A 299 33.45 7.88 -6.93
N GLY A 300 32.24 8.23 -6.43
CA GLY A 300 30.96 8.13 -7.12
C GLY A 300 30.37 6.71 -7.17
N TYR A 301 31.05 5.69 -6.63
CA TYR A 301 30.47 4.38 -6.38
C TYR A 301 29.65 4.41 -5.08
N THR A 302 28.44 3.85 -5.12
CA THR A 302 27.59 3.76 -3.94
C THR A 302 27.40 2.30 -3.54
N LEU A 303 27.76 1.98 -2.30
CA LEU A 303 27.44 0.73 -1.64
C LEU A 303 26.32 0.97 -0.63
N GLU A 304 25.23 0.25 -0.80
CA GLU A 304 24.09 0.27 0.13
C GLU A 304 23.86 -1.11 0.71
N SER A 305 23.63 -1.18 2.02
CA SER A 305 23.21 -2.38 2.73
C SER A 305 21.98 -2.07 3.56
N MET A 306 20.92 -2.87 3.43
CA MET A 306 19.70 -2.78 4.22
C MET A 306 19.44 -4.09 4.92
N SER A 307 19.56 -4.10 6.26
CA SER A 307 19.13 -5.21 7.11
C SER A 307 17.81 -4.83 7.76
N SER A 308 16.81 -5.69 7.67
CA SER A 308 15.49 -5.41 8.25
C SER A 308 14.93 -6.61 9.00
N PHE A 309 14.14 -6.30 10.02
CA PHE A 309 13.40 -7.27 10.81
C PHE A 309 12.01 -6.77 11.10
N GLN A 310 10.99 -7.63 10.94
CA GLN A 310 9.60 -7.31 11.20
C GLN A 310 8.94 -8.38 12.07
N LEU A 311 8.12 -7.92 12.99
CA LEU A 311 7.15 -8.71 13.75
C LEU A 311 5.76 -8.21 13.40
N LEU A 312 4.86 -9.13 13.09
CA LEU A 312 3.43 -8.85 12.97
C LEU A 312 2.68 -9.89 13.81
N ASP A 313 1.81 -9.40 14.66
CA ASP A 313 0.88 -10.18 15.45
C ASP A 313 -0.52 -9.69 15.16
N ASP A 314 -1.42 -10.55 14.69
CA ASP A 314 -2.80 -10.16 14.43
C ASP A 314 -3.81 -11.20 14.93
N LEU A 315 -4.97 -10.68 15.30
CA LEU A 315 -6.12 -11.46 15.76
C LEU A 315 -7.37 -10.96 15.05
N GLN A 316 -8.04 -11.85 14.35
CA GLN A 316 -9.36 -11.68 13.79
C GLN A 316 -10.35 -12.52 14.56
N ASP A 317 -11.52 -11.95 14.87
CA ASP A 317 -12.72 -12.67 15.30
C ASP A 317 -13.86 -12.17 14.41
N ILE A 318 -14.57 -13.06 13.71
CA ILE A 318 -15.52 -12.67 12.66
C ILE A 318 -16.73 -13.59 12.63
N ASP A 319 -17.91 -12.99 12.66
CA ASP A 319 -19.14 -13.63 12.21
C ASP A 319 -19.02 -14.00 10.73
N GLN A 320 -19.07 -15.27 10.41
CA GLN A 320 -18.79 -15.73 9.05
C GLN A 320 -20.04 -15.78 8.17
N ASP A 321 -21.21 -15.86 8.76
CA ASP A 321 -22.48 -15.86 8.02
C ASP A 321 -23.15 -14.47 7.98
N PHE A 322 -22.69 -13.52 8.78
CA PHE A 322 -23.17 -12.13 8.87
C PHE A 322 -24.69 -12.03 9.03
N SER A 323 -25.28 -12.93 9.84
CA SER A 323 -26.71 -13.01 10.10
C SER A 323 -27.04 -12.96 11.59
N PRO A 324 -28.32 -12.72 11.98
CA PRO A 324 -28.76 -12.80 13.36
C PRO A 324 -28.76 -14.22 13.96
N ARG A 325 -28.43 -15.25 13.18
CA ARG A 325 -28.42 -16.63 13.61
C ARG A 325 -27.07 -17.02 14.16
N ASP A 326 -27.04 -17.91 15.15
CA ASP A 326 -25.81 -18.49 15.66
C ASP A 326 -25.36 -19.67 14.76
N MET A 327 -24.84 -19.32 13.58
CA MET A 327 -24.42 -20.32 12.58
C MET A 327 -22.93 -20.61 12.66
N LEU A 328 -22.10 -19.61 12.38
CA LEU A 328 -20.68 -19.84 12.14
C LEU A 328 -19.85 -18.60 12.47
N TYR A 329 -18.86 -18.73 13.35
CA TYR A 329 -17.85 -17.71 13.54
C TYR A 329 -16.44 -18.28 13.45
N VAL A 330 -15.48 -17.43 13.07
CA VAL A 330 -14.09 -17.81 12.86
C VAL A 330 -13.18 -16.92 13.66
N LYS A 331 -12.33 -17.55 14.48
CA LYS A 331 -11.22 -16.89 15.15
C LYS A 331 -9.92 -17.28 14.46
N GLN A 332 -9.14 -16.28 14.07
CA GLN A 332 -7.85 -16.48 13.44
C GLN A 332 -6.81 -15.64 14.16
N ASP A 333 -5.76 -16.26 14.63
CA ASP A 333 -4.55 -15.58 15.09
C ASP A 333 -3.37 -15.89 14.18
N ARG A 334 -2.47 -14.92 14.02
CA ARG A 334 -1.30 -15.09 13.20
C ARG A 334 -0.12 -14.32 13.81
N GLN A 335 1.02 -15.00 13.85
CA GLN A 335 2.32 -14.40 14.14
C GLN A 335 3.22 -14.52 12.92
N HIS A 336 3.86 -13.44 12.56
CA HIS A 336 4.74 -13.38 11.41
C HIS A 336 6.04 -12.68 11.77
N HIS A 337 7.17 -13.36 11.49
CA HIS A 337 8.52 -12.84 11.65
C HIS A 337 9.17 -12.81 10.28
N LEU A 338 9.75 -11.69 9.89
CA LEU A 338 10.48 -11.53 8.63
C LEU A 338 11.85 -10.93 8.93
N PHE A 339 12.90 -11.59 8.48
CA PHE A 339 14.23 -11.03 8.33
C PHE A 339 14.55 -10.88 6.85
N ALA A 340 15.09 -9.73 6.44
CA ALA A 340 15.56 -9.50 5.07
C ALA A 340 16.87 -8.71 5.07
N GLN A 341 17.77 -9.08 4.14
CA GLN A 341 19.05 -8.44 3.90
C GLN A 341 19.19 -8.16 2.41
N GLU A 342 19.55 -6.92 2.06
CA GLU A 342 19.89 -6.53 0.72
C GLU A 342 21.22 -5.78 0.71
N ILE A 343 22.07 -6.06 -0.27
CA ILE A 343 23.32 -5.35 -0.51
C ILE A 343 23.38 -4.97 -1.99
N ASN A 344 23.56 -3.69 -2.28
CA ASN A 344 23.62 -3.15 -3.63
C ASN A 344 24.91 -2.36 -3.84
N LEU A 345 25.51 -2.54 -5.01
CA LEU A 345 26.63 -1.74 -5.49
C LEU A 345 26.24 -1.06 -6.80
N SER A 346 26.41 0.24 -6.88
CA SER A 346 26.17 1.00 -8.12
C SER A 346 27.39 1.84 -8.51
N THR A 347 27.58 1.97 -9.83
CA THR A 347 28.61 2.84 -10.41
C THR A 347 28.14 4.30 -10.46
N PRO A 348 29.07 5.27 -10.62
CA PRO A 348 28.73 6.68 -10.81
C PRO A 348 27.72 6.91 -11.94
N ALA A 349 26.72 7.77 -11.67
CA ALA A 349 25.64 8.06 -12.62
C ALA A 349 26.09 8.83 -13.88
N ASN A 350 27.26 9.49 -13.83
CA ASN A 350 27.79 10.27 -14.93
C ASN A 350 28.62 9.46 -15.96
N ARG A 351 28.75 8.14 -15.77
CA ARG A 351 29.45 7.27 -16.74
C ARG A 351 28.52 6.82 -17.85
N ARG A 352 29.06 6.65 -19.07
CA ARG A 352 28.32 6.05 -20.19
C ARG A 352 27.86 4.62 -19.85
N LEU A 353 28.75 3.84 -19.22
CA LEU A 353 28.42 2.51 -18.72
C LEU A 353 28.08 2.58 -17.24
N GLN A 354 26.84 2.31 -16.91
CA GLN A 354 26.33 2.31 -15.55
C GLN A 354 25.90 0.90 -15.16
N LEU A 355 26.37 0.46 -14.02
CA LEU A 355 26.06 -0.86 -13.45
C LEU A 355 25.38 -0.69 -12.10
N ILE A 356 24.41 -1.52 -11.85
CA ILE A 356 23.90 -1.81 -10.51
C ILE A 356 23.85 -3.32 -10.37
N GLY A 357 24.35 -3.83 -9.25
CA GLY A 357 24.28 -5.25 -8.92
C GLY A 357 24.06 -5.43 -7.43
N GLY A 358 23.45 -6.54 -7.04
CA GLY A 358 23.17 -6.78 -5.65
C GLY A 358 22.83 -8.22 -5.33
N LEU A 359 22.82 -8.47 -4.02
CA LEU A 359 22.41 -9.72 -3.40
C LEU A 359 21.22 -9.43 -2.48
N PHE A 360 20.27 -10.34 -2.44
CA PHE A 360 19.12 -10.27 -1.56
C PHE A 360 18.91 -11.62 -0.90
N GLY A 361 18.56 -11.61 0.39
CA GLY A 361 18.17 -12.80 1.13
C GLY A 361 17.05 -12.47 2.11
N PHE A 362 16.17 -13.43 2.36
CA PHE A 362 15.15 -13.30 3.38
C PHE A 362 14.82 -14.64 4.03
N TYR A 363 14.27 -14.56 5.24
CA TYR A 363 13.69 -15.68 5.95
C TYR A 363 12.43 -15.23 6.70
N GLN A 364 11.36 -15.99 6.53
CA GLN A 364 10.02 -15.68 7.02
C GLN A 364 9.46 -16.87 7.78
N LEU A 365 8.99 -16.63 9.00
CA LEU A 365 8.23 -17.56 9.82
C LEU A 365 6.80 -17.04 9.90
N ARG A 366 5.81 -17.89 9.64
CA ARG A 366 4.41 -17.54 9.76
C ARG A 366 3.68 -18.67 10.47
N ASP A 367 3.27 -18.40 11.69
CA ASP A 367 2.43 -19.29 12.48
C ASP A 367 1.00 -18.72 12.42
N LYS A 368 0.04 -19.57 12.04
CA LYS A 368 -1.35 -19.20 11.88
C LYS A 368 -2.24 -20.29 12.44
N ASN A 369 -3.15 -19.92 13.34
CA ASN A 369 -4.23 -20.78 13.82
C ASN A 369 -5.57 -20.26 13.28
N VAL A 370 -6.44 -21.17 12.92
CA VAL A 370 -7.81 -20.88 12.44
C VAL A 370 -8.75 -21.82 13.14
N ASP A 371 -9.56 -21.27 14.03
CA ASP A 371 -10.59 -21.97 14.78
C ASP A 371 -11.95 -21.60 14.20
N VAL A 372 -12.68 -22.61 13.74
CA VAL A 372 -14.02 -22.46 13.16
C VAL A 372 -15.02 -23.07 14.12
N TYR A 373 -15.95 -22.26 14.62
CA TYR A 373 -16.97 -22.64 15.58
C TYR A 373 -18.31 -22.74 14.88
N TYR A 374 -19.03 -23.82 15.16
CA TYR A 374 -20.38 -24.07 14.65
C TYR A 374 -21.38 -23.84 15.81
N GLY A 375 -22.25 -22.84 15.65
CA GLY A 375 -23.23 -22.48 16.64
C GLY A 375 -24.45 -23.40 16.67
N GLU A 376 -25.37 -23.14 17.60
CA GLU A 376 -26.59 -23.99 17.83
C GLU A 376 -27.48 -24.06 16.58
N ASP A 377 -27.64 -22.94 15.86
CA ASP A 377 -28.43 -22.90 14.64
C ASP A 377 -27.80 -23.71 13.51
N ALA A 378 -26.45 -23.75 13.43
CA ALA A 378 -25.75 -24.60 12.47
C ALA A 378 -25.90 -26.08 12.78
N VAL A 379 -25.79 -26.45 14.06
CA VAL A 379 -26.02 -27.83 14.53
C VAL A 379 -27.42 -28.30 14.10
N SER A 380 -28.42 -27.48 14.31
CA SER A 380 -29.82 -27.77 13.94
C SER A 380 -30.05 -27.79 12.44
N ALA A 381 -29.59 -26.76 11.71
CA ALA A 381 -29.83 -26.59 10.26
C ALA A 381 -29.09 -27.61 9.41
N TRP A 382 -27.87 -27.99 9.81
CA TRP A 382 -27.02 -28.95 9.06
C TRP A 382 -27.05 -30.36 9.65
N GLN A 383 -27.90 -30.59 10.68
CA GLN A 383 -28.04 -31.89 11.34
C GLN A 383 -26.69 -32.44 11.82
N LEU A 384 -25.88 -31.56 12.39
CA LEU A 384 -24.59 -31.97 12.93
C LEU A 384 -24.81 -32.82 14.19
N PRO A 385 -23.90 -33.76 14.49
CA PRO A 385 -24.08 -34.70 15.60
C PRO A 385 -23.90 -34.06 17.00
N GLY A 386 -23.53 -32.77 17.08
CA GLY A 386 -23.33 -32.03 18.32
C GLY A 386 -22.55 -30.73 18.07
N GLU A 387 -22.13 -30.07 19.16
CA GLU A 387 -21.23 -28.89 19.08
C GLU A 387 -19.93 -29.27 18.36
N MET A 388 -19.58 -28.52 17.34
CA MET A 388 -18.44 -28.81 16.51
C MET A 388 -17.50 -27.61 16.43
N GLN A 389 -16.19 -27.87 16.55
CA GLN A 389 -15.11 -26.92 16.32
C GLN A 389 -14.05 -27.55 15.42
N LYS A 390 -13.52 -26.77 14.50
CA LYS A 390 -12.39 -27.16 13.63
C LYS A 390 -11.20 -26.28 13.91
N ASP A 391 -10.10 -26.87 14.39
CA ASP A 391 -8.86 -26.19 14.69
C ASP A 391 -7.80 -26.56 13.66
N LYS A 392 -7.29 -25.56 12.95
CA LYS A 392 -6.27 -25.73 11.93
C LYS A 392 -5.05 -24.87 12.26
N THR A 393 -3.90 -25.53 12.32
CA THR A 393 -2.62 -24.88 12.58
C THR A 393 -1.73 -24.97 11.36
N TYR A 394 -1.11 -23.85 10.99
CA TYR A 394 -0.23 -23.71 9.84
C TYR A 394 1.09 -23.06 10.30
N ASN A 395 2.17 -23.84 10.35
CA ASN A 395 3.52 -23.32 10.63
C ASN A 395 4.29 -23.30 9.30
N LYS A 396 4.40 -22.10 8.70
CA LYS A 396 5.03 -21.93 7.40
C LYS A 396 6.38 -21.24 7.53
N HIS A 397 7.41 -21.90 7.01
CA HIS A 397 8.77 -21.37 6.87
C HIS A 397 9.02 -21.08 5.39
N THR A 398 9.45 -19.88 5.06
CA THR A 398 9.83 -19.51 3.69
C THR A 398 11.13 -18.75 3.72
N GLY A 399 12.08 -19.15 2.89
CA GLY A 399 13.34 -18.45 2.72
C GLY A 399 13.71 -18.33 1.26
N GLY A 400 14.55 -17.38 0.94
CA GLY A 400 15.01 -17.20 -0.42
C GLY A 400 16.29 -16.38 -0.49
N VAL A 401 17.04 -16.62 -1.57
CA VAL A 401 18.24 -15.86 -1.93
C VAL A 401 18.15 -15.45 -3.39
N ALA A 402 18.73 -14.29 -3.71
CA ALA A 402 18.77 -13.80 -5.08
C ALA A 402 20.06 -13.06 -5.37
N ALA A 403 20.48 -13.13 -6.64
CA ALA A 403 21.49 -12.26 -7.22
C ALA A 403 20.91 -11.53 -8.43
N PHE A 404 21.20 -10.24 -8.56
CA PHE A 404 20.70 -9.44 -9.65
C PHE A 404 21.72 -8.43 -10.15
N GLY A 405 21.57 -8.04 -11.42
CA GLY A 405 22.36 -7.00 -12.03
C GLY A 405 21.62 -6.32 -13.16
N GLN A 406 21.91 -5.05 -13.36
CA GLN A 406 21.41 -4.24 -14.47
C GLN A 406 22.55 -3.40 -15.03
N LEU A 407 22.68 -3.41 -16.33
CA LEU A 407 23.63 -2.63 -17.13
C LEU A 407 22.84 -1.60 -17.93
N SER A 408 23.25 -0.33 -17.89
CA SER A 408 22.75 0.73 -18.75
C SER A 408 23.91 1.37 -19.51
N TYR A 409 23.78 1.49 -20.83
CA TYR A 409 24.78 2.10 -21.70
C TYR A 409 24.17 3.30 -22.43
N SER A 410 24.64 4.49 -22.04
CA SER A 410 24.19 5.76 -22.62
C SER A 410 24.93 6.04 -23.95
N ASP A 411 24.23 6.76 -24.85
CA ASP A 411 24.70 7.06 -26.21
C ASP A 411 25.04 5.79 -27.01
N PHE A 412 24.17 4.76 -26.85
CA PHE A 412 24.26 3.50 -27.58
C PHE A 412 23.84 3.72 -29.04
N LEU A 413 24.72 3.48 -30.01
CA LEU A 413 24.51 3.70 -31.44
C LEU A 413 24.30 5.16 -31.86
N THR A 414 23.70 6.01 -31.10
CA THR A 414 23.47 7.44 -31.37
C THR A 414 23.38 8.22 -30.07
N ASP A 415 23.68 9.50 -30.08
CA ASP A 415 23.57 10.39 -28.94
C ASP A 415 22.13 10.44 -28.42
N GLY A 416 21.98 10.39 -27.13
CA GLY A 416 20.68 10.43 -26.44
C GLY A 416 19.95 9.08 -26.36
N LEU A 417 20.43 8.00 -27.00
CA LEU A 417 19.87 6.66 -26.88
C LEU A 417 20.55 5.90 -25.74
N THR A 418 19.80 5.47 -24.74
CA THR A 418 20.30 4.58 -23.68
C THR A 418 19.64 3.21 -23.79
N ALA A 419 20.45 2.17 -23.80
CA ALA A 419 20.03 0.78 -23.75
C ALA A 419 20.29 0.21 -22.36
N THR A 420 19.30 -0.50 -21.80
CA THR A 420 19.41 -1.16 -20.49
C THR A 420 19.06 -2.63 -20.62
N ALA A 421 19.87 -3.49 -20.00
CA ALA A 421 19.61 -4.92 -19.83
C ALA A 421 19.80 -5.31 -18.37
N GLY A 422 18.92 -6.15 -17.86
CA GLY A 422 18.99 -6.62 -16.48
C GLY A 422 18.57 -8.08 -16.35
N LEU A 423 19.10 -8.73 -15.35
CA LEU A 423 18.78 -10.11 -15.01
C LEU A 423 18.82 -10.31 -13.51
N ARG A 424 17.88 -11.10 -12.99
CA ARG A 424 17.85 -11.58 -11.62
C ARG A 424 17.58 -13.08 -11.61
N TYR A 425 18.26 -13.76 -10.72
CA TYR A 425 17.97 -15.15 -10.39
C TYR A 425 17.56 -15.23 -8.93
N ASP A 426 16.33 -15.74 -8.69
CA ASP A 426 15.77 -16.01 -7.37
C ASP A 426 15.73 -17.52 -7.14
N TYR A 427 16.08 -17.94 -5.94
CA TYR A 427 15.80 -19.28 -5.44
C TYR A 427 15.05 -19.17 -4.12
N GLU A 428 13.79 -19.62 -4.13
CA GLU A 428 12.91 -19.60 -2.97
C GLU A 428 12.58 -21.03 -2.53
N PHE A 429 12.57 -21.29 -1.22
CA PHE A 429 12.09 -22.53 -0.64
C PHE A 429 11.03 -22.25 0.40
N SER A 430 10.06 -23.16 0.52
CA SER A 430 8.98 -23.08 1.49
C SER A 430 8.66 -24.43 2.08
N ARG A 431 8.39 -24.45 3.38
CA ARG A 431 7.93 -25.61 4.15
C ARG A 431 6.68 -25.23 4.91
N LEU A 432 5.68 -26.12 4.88
CA LEU A 432 4.46 -26.01 5.66
C LEU A 432 4.36 -27.24 6.55
N ASP A 433 4.21 -27.03 7.86
CA ASP A 433 3.74 -28.02 8.81
C ASP A 433 2.27 -27.69 9.12
N TYR A 434 1.40 -28.62 8.78
CA TYR A 434 -0.05 -28.50 8.94
C TYR A 434 -0.57 -29.51 9.94
N ASN A 435 -1.51 -29.05 10.79
CA ASN A 435 -2.25 -29.92 11.68
C ASN A 435 -3.72 -29.50 11.70
N TYR A 436 -4.63 -30.47 11.62
CA TYR A 436 -6.07 -30.29 11.69
C TYR A 436 -6.68 -31.21 12.73
N LEU A 437 -7.32 -30.59 13.72
CA LEU A 437 -8.04 -31.23 14.80
C LEU A 437 -9.52 -30.84 14.71
N MET A 438 -10.42 -31.81 14.82
CA MET A 438 -11.84 -31.56 15.01
C MET A 438 -12.20 -31.85 16.47
N ARG A 439 -12.97 -30.96 17.10
CA ARG A 439 -13.59 -31.21 18.39
C ARG A 439 -15.08 -31.36 18.21
N MET A 440 -15.65 -32.38 18.85
CA MET A 440 -17.09 -32.65 18.85
C MET A 440 -17.51 -33.05 20.24
N ASP A 441 -18.45 -32.31 20.85
CA ASP A 441 -18.88 -32.48 22.25
C ASP A 441 -17.69 -32.61 23.22
N GLY A 442 -16.66 -31.78 23.04
CA GLY A 442 -15.44 -31.76 23.85
C GLY A 442 -14.46 -32.91 23.56
N ARG A 443 -14.74 -33.83 22.62
CA ARG A 443 -13.83 -34.91 22.24
C ARG A 443 -12.95 -34.47 21.08
N GLU A 444 -11.64 -34.67 21.21
CA GLU A 444 -10.66 -34.37 20.16
C GLU A 444 -10.53 -35.52 19.16
N MET A 445 -10.66 -35.20 17.90
CA MET A 445 -10.53 -36.14 16.78
C MET A 445 -9.49 -35.59 15.78
N PRO A 446 -8.26 -36.10 15.80
CA PRO A 446 -7.27 -35.74 14.80
C PRO A 446 -7.77 -36.10 13.39
N GLN A 447 -7.67 -35.15 12.46
CA GLN A 447 -8.17 -35.32 11.08
C GLN A 447 -7.02 -35.49 10.10
N ASP A 448 -6.07 -34.53 10.06
CA ASP A 448 -4.95 -34.57 9.12
C ASP A 448 -3.72 -33.85 9.69
N ALA A 449 -2.53 -34.37 9.37
CA ALA A 449 -1.28 -33.73 9.69
C ALA A 449 -0.23 -34.10 8.64
N PHE A 450 0.50 -33.11 8.11
CA PHE A 450 1.54 -33.36 7.12
C PHE A 450 2.59 -32.25 7.10
N ILE A 451 3.72 -32.58 6.48
CA ILE A 451 4.79 -31.64 6.15
C ILE A 451 4.98 -31.61 4.65
N HIS A 452 4.84 -30.43 4.05
CA HIS A 452 5.15 -30.20 2.65
C HIS A 452 6.32 -29.26 2.46
N ARG A 453 7.13 -29.53 1.40
CA ARG A 453 8.26 -28.68 1.00
C ARG A 453 8.18 -28.41 -0.50
N LYS A 454 8.46 -27.17 -0.89
CA LYS A 454 8.53 -26.73 -2.30
C LYS A 454 9.69 -25.76 -2.47
N SER A 455 10.24 -25.72 -3.67
CA SER A 455 11.22 -24.72 -4.09
C SER A 455 10.88 -24.18 -5.48
N TYR A 456 11.24 -22.94 -5.70
CA TYR A 456 10.92 -22.19 -6.91
C TYR A 456 12.17 -21.43 -7.36
N PRO A 457 12.91 -21.93 -8.37
CA PRO A 457 13.95 -21.16 -9.06
C PRO A 457 13.29 -20.26 -10.10
N GLU A 458 13.65 -18.96 -10.14
CA GLU A 458 13.08 -18.00 -11.07
C GLU A 458 14.14 -17.14 -11.74
N MET A 459 13.95 -16.89 -13.03
CA MET A 459 14.80 -16.00 -13.82
C MET A 459 13.96 -14.84 -14.35
N LEU A 460 14.41 -13.62 -14.07
CA LEU A 460 13.65 -12.38 -14.26
C LEU A 460 14.44 -11.38 -15.12
N PRO A 461 14.31 -11.49 -16.46
CA PRO A 461 14.95 -10.58 -17.38
C PRO A 461 14.23 -9.23 -17.48
N LYS A 462 14.99 -8.18 -17.85
CA LYS A 462 14.52 -6.85 -18.22
C LYS A 462 15.34 -6.35 -19.40
N ALA A 463 14.68 -5.66 -20.32
CA ALA A 463 15.35 -4.90 -21.38
C ALA A 463 14.59 -3.59 -21.58
N SER A 464 15.29 -2.50 -21.81
CA SER A 464 14.64 -1.23 -22.17
C SER A 464 15.56 -0.37 -23.04
N LEU A 465 14.90 0.45 -23.83
CA LEU A 465 15.51 1.52 -24.60
C LEU A 465 14.83 2.82 -24.21
N HIS A 466 15.60 3.88 -23.97
CA HIS A 466 15.03 5.21 -23.90
C HIS A 466 15.82 6.16 -24.78
N TYR A 467 15.11 7.06 -25.46
CA TYR A 467 15.69 8.04 -26.36
C TYR A 467 15.33 9.45 -25.91
N ARG A 468 16.32 10.28 -25.68
CA ARG A 468 16.19 11.69 -25.31
C ARG A 468 16.19 12.55 -26.57
N TRP A 469 14.97 12.91 -27.02
CA TRP A 469 14.79 13.82 -28.15
C TRP A 469 15.24 15.25 -27.85
N SER A 470 15.07 15.66 -26.61
CA SER A 470 15.50 16.95 -26.08
C SER A 470 15.60 16.86 -24.54
N GLU A 471 16.06 17.91 -23.88
CA GLU A 471 16.04 18.00 -22.41
C GLU A 471 14.65 17.82 -21.79
N ARG A 472 13.58 18.02 -22.58
CA ARG A 472 12.19 17.97 -22.13
C ARG A 472 11.40 16.77 -22.60
N LEU A 473 11.82 16.09 -23.65
CA LEU A 473 11.09 14.98 -24.26
C LEU A 473 11.93 13.72 -24.27
N VAL A 474 11.44 12.71 -23.58
CA VAL A 474 12.00 11.36 -23.57
C VAL A 474 10.94 10.36 -24.02
N GLN A 475 11.31 9.46 -24.90
CA GLN A 475 10.54 8.30 -25.32
C GLN A 475 11.21 7.03 -24.82
N TYR A 476 10.42 6.04 -24.43
CA TYR A 476 10.96 4.75 -24.00
C TYR A 476 10.13 3.57 -24.49
N ALA A 477 10.80 2.42 -24.54
CA ALA A 477 10.18 1.10 -24.67
C ALA A 477 10.85 0.15 -23.69
N SER A 478 10.09 -0.75 -23.07
CA SER A 478 10.62 -1.71 -22.10
C SER A 478 9.92 -3.05 -22.17
N PHE A 479 10.68 -4.08 -21.84
CA PHE A 479 10.24 -5.45 -21.60
C PHE A 479 10.65 -5.87 -20.18
N THR A 480 9.71 -6.39 -19.39
CA THR A 480 9.98 -6.85 -18.04
C THR A 480 9.18 -8.09 -17.70
N LYS A 481 9.80 -9.02 -16.94
CA LYS A 481 9.14 -10.18 -16.37
C LYS A 481 8.96 -9.97 -14.85
N GLY A 482 7.76 -10.28 -14.35
CA GLY A 482 7.46 -10.36 -12.93
C GLY A 482 6.94 -11.74 -12.55
N TYR A 483 6.97 -12.06 -11.25
CA TYR A 483 6.34 -13.26 -10.74
C TYR A 483 5.73 -13.05 -9.36
N LYS A 484 4.80 -13.91 -9.03
CA LYS A 484 4.24 -14.10 -7.71
C LYS A 484 4.49 -15.53 -7.29
N SER A 485 5.00 -15.74 -6.08
CA SER A 485 5.39 -17.06 -5.59
C SER A 485 4.24 -18.07 -5.61
N GLY A 486 4.59 -19.32 -5.81
CA GLY A 486 3.74 -20.46 -5.47
C GLY A 486 3.61 -20.62 -3.96
N GLY A 487 2.80 -21.58 -3.53
CA GLY A 487 2.58 -21.78 -2.11
C GLY A 487 1.71 -22.99 -1.78
N PHE A 488 1.11 -22.90 -0.59
CA PHE A 488 0.24 -23.93 -0.04
C PHE A 488 -1.16 -23.36 0.18
N ASN A 489 -2.17 -24.16 -0.15
CA ASN A 489 -3.55 -23.83 0.16
C ASN A 489 -3.83 -24.06 1.65
N SER A 490 -4.64 -23.19 2.23
CA SER A 490 -5.09 -23.29 3.62
C SER A 490 -6.31 -24.20 3.80
N THR A 491 -6.95 -24.59 2.69
CA THR A 491 -8.13 -25.45 2.67
C THR A 491 -8.03 -26.34 1.46
N PHE A 492 -8.17 -27.64 1.63
CA PHE A 492 -8.13 -28.64 0.56
C PHE A 492 -8.71 -29.96 1.08
N GLU A 493 -9.29 -30.75 0.21
CA GLU A 493 -9.73 -32.14 0.49
C GLU A 493 -8.87 -33.15 -0.28
N ARG A 494 -8.33 -32.74 -1.42
CA ARG A 494 -7.48 -33.60 -2.23
C ARG A 494 -6.01 -33.20 -2.10
N ARG A 495 -5.12 -34.18 -1.97
CA ARG A 495 -3.66 -33.94 -1.90
C ARG A 495 -3.12 -33.14 -3.09
N ALA A 496 -3.73 -33.29 -4.28
CA ALA A 496 -3.35 -32.52 -5.46
C ALA A 496 -3.60 -31.01 -5.31
N ASP A 497 -4.54 -30.61 -4.47
CA ASP A 497 -4.94 -29.22 -4.23
C ASP A 497 -4.17 -28.57 -3.07
N GLN A 498 -3.26 -29.28 -2.42
CA GLN A 498 -2.45 -28.74 -1.30
C GLN A 498 -1.49 -27.63 -1.72
N THR A 499 -1.08 -27.59 -2.98
CA THR A 499 -0.07 -26.64 -3.47
C THR A 499 -0.50 -25.98 -4.77
N TYR A 500 0.00 -24.75 -5.01
CA TYR A 500 -0.12 -24.04 -6.26
C TYR A 500 1.25 -23.54 -6.75
N LYS A 501 1.40 -23.37 -8.07
CA LYS A 501 2.63 -22.93 -8.73
C LYS A 501 2.76 -21.41 -8.72
N PRO A 502 3.94 -20.85 -9.02
CA PRO A 502 4.10 -19.43 -9.30
C PRO A 502 3.21 -18.94 -10.47
N GLU A 503 2.82 -17.67 -10.42
CA GLU A 503 2.14 -16.92 -11.48
C GLU A 503 3.13 -15.95 -12.11
N TYR A 504 3.10 -15.77 -13.43
CA TYR A 504 4.05 -14.94 -14.18
C TYR A 504 3.35 -13.84 -14.95
N SER A 505 4.05 -12.70 -15.12
CA SER A 505 3.65 -11.63 -16.03
C SER A 505 4.81 -11.25 -16.95
N LEU A 506 4.50 -11.06 -18.24
CA LEU A 506 5.40 -10.53 -19.26
C LEU A 506 4.82 -9.19 -19.72
N ASN A 507 5.52 -8.09 -19.49
CA ASN A 507 5.07 -6.74 -19.81
C ASN A 507 5.86 -6.15 -20.94
N TYR A 508 5.15 -5.61 -21.92
CA TYR A 508 5.64 -4.78 -23.00
C TYR A 508 5.06 -3.39 -22.82
N GLU A 509 5.90 -2.38 -22.70
CA GLU A 509 5.46 -1.01 -22.43
C GLU A 509 6.21 -0.03 -23.31
N GLY A 510 5.49 0.98 -23.80
CA GLY A 510 6.07 2.12 -24.50
C GLY A 510 5.43 3.41 -23.98
N GLY A 511 6.24 4.49 -23.91
CA GLY A 511 5.73 5.74 -23.39
C GLY A 511 6.55 6.97 -23.75
N PHE A 512 5.97 8.13 -23.45
CA PHE A 512 6.55 9.45 -23.61
C PHE A 512 6.48 10.21 -22.29
N LYS A 513 7.55 10.94 -21.99
CA LYS A 513 7.63 11.87 -20.87
C LYS A 513 8.01 13.24 -21.37
N TRP A 514 7.17 14.20 -21.09
CA TRP A 514 7.42 15.61 -21.37
C TRP A 514 7.52 16.37 -20.03
N SER A 515 8.60 17.13 -19.87
CA SER A 515 8.81 17.97 -18.69
C SER A 515 9.13 19.40 -19.11
N GLY A 516 8.25 20.32 -18.76
CA GLY A 516 8.41 21.73 -19.04
C GLY A 516 7.96 22.59 -17.86
N LYS A 517 8.36 23.87 -17.82
CA LYS A 517 8.11 24.78 -16.69
C LYS A 517 6.63 24.95 -16.30
N ARG A 518 5.73 24.86 -17.26
CA ARG A 518 4.28 25.07 -17.04
C ARG A 518 3.42 23.85 -17.35
N PHE A 519 3.95 22.92 -18.06
CA PHE A 519 3.21 21.73 -18.51
C PHE A 519 4.11 20.52 -18.46
N SER A 520 3.57 19.42 -17.96
CA SER A 520 4.21 18.13 -18.00
C SER A 520 3.22 17.04 -18.37
N ALA A 521 3.70 16.01 -19.02
CA ALA A 521 2.93 14.87 -19.46
C ALA A 521 3.73 13.59 -19.31
N ASN A 522 3.06 12.54 -18.79
CA ASN A 522 3.56 11.18 -18.79
C ASN A 522 2.46 10.31 -19.42
N ILE A 523 2.77 9.67 -20.56
CA ILE A 523 1.83 8.85 -21.31
C ILE A 523 2.48 7.50 -21.56
N ALA A 524 1.78 6.42 -21.22
CA ALA A 524 2.26 5.06 -21.43
C ALA A 524 1.15 4.18 -22.00
N ALA A 525 1.54 3.26 -22.89
CA ALA A 525 0.71 2.15 -23.33
C ALA A 525 1.41 0.84 -22.96
N TYR A 526 0.63 -0.15 -22.54
CA TYR A 526 1.15 -1.43 -22.09
C TYR A 526 0.33 -2.62 -22.57
N HIS A 527 1.01 -3.76 -22.64
CA HIS A 527 0.46 -5.07 -22.89
C HIS A 527 1.13 -6.07 -21.93
N ILE A 528 0.35 -6.78 -21.14
CA ILE A 528 0.82 -7.72 -20.13
C ILE A 528 0.15 -9.08 -20.34
N ASP A 529 0.96 -10.11 -20.66
CA ASP A 529 0.53 -11.50 -20.68
C ASP A 529 0.71 -12.09 -19.28
N ILE A 530 -0.33 -12.77 -18.78
CA ILE A 530 -0.33 -13.41 -17.47
C ILE A 530 -0.49 -14.92 -17.69
N LYS A 531 0.50 -15.68 -17.21
CA LYS A 531 0.53 -17.15 -17.33
C LYS A 531 0.45 -17.81 -15.96
N ASP A 532 -0.12 -19.02 -15.95
CA ASP A 532 -0.33 -19.79 -14.71
C ASP A 532 -1.05 -18.98 -13.64
N LYS A 533 -2.04 -18.17 -14.06
CA LYS A 533 -2.76 -17.26 -13.16
C LYS A 533 -3.37 -18.03 -11.99
N GLN A 534 -3.05 -17.60 -10.80
CA GLN A 534 -3.62 -18.09 -9.55
C GLN A 534 -5.03 -17.54 -9.39
N VAL A 535 -6.03 -18.39 -9.56
CA VAL A 535 -7.45 -18.02 -9.43
C VAL A 535 -8.02 -18.59 -8.15
N TYR A 536 -8.91 -17.80 -7.55
CA TYR A 536 -9.65 -18.20 -6.36
C TYR A 536 -10.82 -19.09 -6.75
N GLN A 537 -10.92 -20.26 -6.11
CA GLN A 537 -12.07 -21.14 -6.22
C GLN A 537 -12.55 -21.50 -4.81
N VAL A 538 -13.82 -21.85 -4.67
CA VAL A 538 -14.33 -22.46 -3.45
C VAL A 538 -14.31 -23.97 -3.68
N ASP A 539 -13.65 -24.70 -2.79
CA ASP A 539 -13.69 -26.17 -2.81
C ASP A 539 -15.11 -26.61 -2.46
N THR A 540 -15.72 -27.42 -3.32
CA THR A 540 -17.11 -27.89 -3.16
C THR A 540 -17.30 -28.81 -1.95
N LEU A 541 -16.24 -29.46 -1.48
CA LEU A 541 -16.28 -30.38 -0.34
C LEU A 541 -16.00 -29.68 0.98
N SER A 542 -14.94 -28.86 1.03
CA SER A 542 -14.52 -28.15 2.25
C SER A 542 -15.17 -26.79 2.45
N GLN A 543 -15.87 -26.26 1.42
CA GLN A 543 -16.45 -24.91 1.37
C GLN A 543 -15.43 -23.78 1.64
N GLY A 544 -14.14 -24.11 1.60
CA GLY A 544 -13.06 -23.20 1.90
C GLY A 544 -12.35 -22.64 0.66
N PRO A 545 -11.56 -21.55 0.83
CA PRO A 545 -10.85 -20.91 -0.27
C PRO A 545 -9.68 -21.76 -0.77
N LEU A 546 -9.61 -21.94 -2.08
CA LEU A 546 -8.60 -22.71 -2.78
C LEU A 546 -8.00 -21.88 -3.91
N LEU A 547 -6.66 -21.85 -4.02
CA LEU A 547 -5.96 -21.30 -5.17
C LEU A 547 -5.57 -22.42 -6.16
N LYS A 548 -5.85 -22.19 -7.43
CA LYS A 548 -5.40 -23.04 -8.54
C LYS A 548 -4.75 -22.20 -9.63
N ASN A 549 -3.73 -22.76 -10.29
CA ASN A 549 -3.20 -22.20 -11.53
C ASN A 549 -4.05 -22.72 -12.69
N ALA A 550 -5.17 -22.08 -12.95
CA ALA A 550 -6.20 -22.56 -13.85
C ALA A 550 -6.51 -21.61 -15.01
N ALA A 551 -5.81 -20.46 -15.09
CA ALA A 551 -6.12 -19.45 -16.09
C ALA A 551 -4.88 -18.85 -16.76
N GLU A 552 -5.08 -18.39 -18.00
CA GLU A 552 -4.22 -17.42 -18.69
C GLU A 552 -5.03 -16.12 -18.85
N ALA A 553 -4.39 -14.99 -18.73
CA ALA A 553 -5.06 -13.70 -18.86
C ALA A 553 -4.17 -12.69 -19.57
N CYS A 554 -4.81 -11.66 -20.12
CA CYS A 554 -4.12 -10.53 -20.75
C CYS A 554 -4.66 -9.22 -20.19
N SER A 555 -3.76 -8.28 -19.90
CA SER A 555 -4.11 -6.92 -19.54
C SER A 555 -3.42 -5.93 -20.47
N ARG A 556 -4.18 -5.02 -21.08
CA ARG A 556 -3.67 -3.98 -21.97
C ARG A 556 -4.36 -2.65 -21.68
N GLY A 557 -3.63 -1.57 -21.86
CA GLY A 557 -4.21 -0.27 -21.56
C GLY A 557 -3.33 0.91 -21.87
N VAL A 558 -3.85 2.08 -21.52
CA VAL A 558 -3.19 3.37 -21.67
C VAL A 558 -3.32 4.14 -20.37
N GLU A 559 -2.25 4.80 -19.98
CA GLU A 559 -2.19 5.67 -18.81
C GLU A 559 -1.70 7.05 -19.22
N MET A 560 -2.25 8.07 -18.59
CA MET A 560 -1.90 9.46 -18.85
C MET A 560 -1.90 10.25 -17.55
N GLU A 561 -0.88 11.05 -17.33
CA GLU A 561 -0.76 12.02 -16.25
C GLU A 561 -0.33 13.36 -16.83
N LEU A 562 -1.16 14.38 -16.67
CA LEU A 562 -0.90 15.73 -17.15
C LEU A 562 -0.93 16.69 -15.97
N GLN A 563 0.01 17.62 -15.95
CA GLN A 563 0.01 18.73 -15.00
C GLN A 563 0.17 20.05 -15.76
N HIS A 564 -0.62 21.03 -15.39
CA HIS A 564 -0.57 22.35 -16.01
C HIS A 564 -0.61 23.43 -14.95
N ARG A 565 0.40 24.30 -14.95
CA ARG A 565 0.53 25.46 -14.05
C ARG A 565 0.31 26.74 -14.84
N THR A 566 -0.66 27.53 -14.42
CA THR A 566 -0.89 28.87 -14.99
C THR A 566 -0.12 29.92 -14.21
N ALA A 567 0.14 31.08 -14.87
CA ALA A 567 0.84 32.23 -14.26
C ALA A 567 0.06 32.90 -13.10
N ARG A 568 -1.20 32.51 -12.83
CA ARG A 568 -2.10 33.15 -11.86
C ARG A 568 -2.39 32.28 -10.62
N GLY A 569 -1.47 31.38 -10.25
CA GLY A 569 -1.63 30.56 -9.04
C GLY A 569 -2.52 29.33 -9.18
N TRP A 570 -2.97 28.98 -10.40
CA TRP A 570 -3.69 27.76 -10.67
C TRP A 570 -2.74 26.62 -11.03
N ASN A 571 -2.94 25.47 -10.41
CA ASN A 571 -2.28 24.21 -10.75
C ASN A 571 -3.35 23.16 -11.00
N ASN A 572 -3.42 22.64 -12.23
CA ASN A 572 -4.39 21.66 -12.65
C ASN A 572 -3.70 20.34 -12.92
N GLN A 573 -4.33 19.26 -12.51
CA GLN A 573 -3.86 17.90 -12.72
C GLN A 573 -4.96 17.07 -13.36
N PHE A 574 -4.59 16.29 -14.35
CA PHE A 574 -5.43 15.26 -14.94
C PHE A 574 -4.69 13.95 -14.93
N SER A 575 -5.29 12.90 -14.41
CA SER A 575 -4.82 11.53 -14.55
C SER A 575 -5.90 10.64 -15.12
N PHE A 576 -5.53 9.73 -15.99
CA PHE A 576 -6.42 8.80 -16.66
C PHE A 576 -5.75 7.45 -16.84
N GLY A 577 -6.46 6.39 -16.52
CA GLY A 577 -6.05 5.00 -16.76
C GLY A 577 -7.19 4.24 -17.44
N TYR A 578 -6.92 3.61 -18.57
CA TYR A 578 -7.78 2.63 -19.20
C TYR A 578 -7.16 1.25 -19.11
N THR A 579 -7.90 0.27 -18.61
CA THR A 579 -7.44 -1.10 -18.43
C THR A 579 -8.44 -2.08 -19.02
N HIS A 580 -8.00 -2.85 -20.00
CA HIS A 580 -8.75 -3.95 -20.60
C HIS A 580 -8.09 -5.27 -20.19
N ALA A 581 -8.53 -5.83 -19.06
CA ALA A 581 -7.98 -7.05 -18.47
C ALA A 581 -9.01 -8.18 -18.53
N LYS A 582 -8.67 -9.28 -19.20
CA LYS A 582 -9.56 -10.43 -19.44
C LYS A 582 -8.85 -11.76 -19.27
N TYR A 583 -9.61 -12.77 -18.93
CA TYR A 583 -9.20 -14.16 -19.08
C TYR A 583 -9.11 -14.53 -20.56
N GLU A 584 -7.97 -15.08 -21.00
CA GLU A 584 -7.83 -15.65 -22.33
C GLU A 584 -8.27 -17.13 -22.33
N LYS A 585 -7.91 -17.83 -21.25
CA LYS A 585 -8.32 -19.21 -21.00
C LYS A 585 -8.64 -19.38 -19.52
N TYR A 586 -9.85 -19.81 -19.21
CA TYR A 586 -10.23 -20.15 -17.85
C TYR A 586 -11.41 -21.12 -17.81
N LEU A 587 -11.11 -22.41 -17.97
CA LEU A 587 -12.08 -23.48 -17.77
C LEU A 587 -12.15 -23.80 -16.26
N LYS A 588 -13.13 -23.23 -15.57
CA LYS A 588 -13.26 -23.31 -14.11
C LYS A 588 -13.69 -24.68 -13.63
N ASP A 589 -14.67 -25.29 -14.30
CA ASP A 589 -15.16 -26.64 -14.02
C ASP A 589 -15.36 -27.40 -15.33
N PRO A 590 -14.36 -28.21 -15.76
CA PRO A 590 -14.47 -28.99 -16.98
C PRO A 590 -15.62 -30.00 -16.98
N ALA A 591 -16.00 -30.54 -15.81
CA ALA A 591 -17.04 -31.55 -15.69
C ALA A 591 -18.45 -30.96 -15.89
N ARG A 592 -18.62 -29.65 -15.61
CA ARG A 592 -19.89 -28.91 -15.78
C ARG A 592 -19.86 -27.91 -16.93
N ASP A 593 -18.79 -27.91 -17.73
CA ASP A 593 -18.57 -26.98 -18.84
C ASP A 593 -18.64 -25.51 -18.44
N VAL A 594 -18.13 -25.16 -17.23
CA VAL A 594 -18.10 -23.79 -16.74
C VAL A 594 -16.85 -23.10 -17.27
N ASP A 595 -16.99 -22.34 -18.35
CA ASP A 595 -15.91 -21.58 -18.99
C ASP A 595 -16.08 -20.08 -18.71
N HIS A 596 -15.02 -19.44 -18.18
CA HIS A 596 -14.92 -18.00 -17.93
C HIS A 596 -13.96 -17.29 -18.91
N SER A 597 -13.52 -17.98 -19.96
CA SER A 597 -12.69 -17.38 -21.01
C SER A 597 -13.42 -16.21 -21.65
N GLY A 598 -12.71 -15.10 -21.87
CA GLY A 598 -13.28 -13.85 -22.38
C GLY A 598 -13.91 -12.93 -21.33
N ASN A 599 -14.12 -13.40 -20.09
CA ASN A 599 -14.61 -12.57 -18.99
C ASN A 599 -13.53 -11.57 -18.52
N PHE A 600 -13.98 -10.44 -18.00
CA PHE A 600 -13.08 -9.46 -17.38
C PHE A 600 -12.53 -9.98 -16.04
N LEU A 601 -11.29 -9.63 -15.74
CA LEU A 601 -10.71 -9.90 -14.43
C LEU A 601 -11.47 -9.14 -13.34
N PRO A 602 -11.78 -9.78 -12.20
CA PRO A 602 -12.46 -9.12 -11.09
C PRO A 602 -11.56 -8.06 -10.43
N TYR A 603 -12.20 -7.07 -9.77
CA TYR A 603 -11.55 -5.97 -9.06
C TYR A 603 -10.78 -4.99 -9.96
N VAL A 604 -11.08 -4.95 -11.25
CA VAL A 604 -10.38 -4.12 -12.23
C VAL A 604 -11.34 -3.14 -12.88
N PRO A 605 -11.36 -1.87 -12.46
CA PRO A 605 -12.09 -0.82 -13.16
C PRO A 605 -11.61 -0.68 -14.60
N ARG A 606 -12.54 -0.59 -15.55
CA ARG A 606 -12.21 -0.41 -16.97
C ARG A 606 -11.47 0.89 -17.23
N TYR A 607 -11.78 1.91 -16.47
CA TYR A 607 -11.09 3.20 -16.50
C TYR A 607 -11.16 3.87 -15.13
N THR A 608 -10.15 4.65 -14.84
CA THR A 608 -10.11 5.56 -13.69
C THR A 608 -9.65 6.91 -14.18
N PHE A 609 -10.17 7.99 -13.62
CA PHE A 609 -9.64 9.31 -13.91
C PHE A 609 -9.78 10.25 -12.72
N THR A 610 -8.89 11.22 -12.68
CA THR A 610 -8.91 12.30 -11.68
C THR A 610 -8.72 13.63 -12.37
N LEU A 611 -9.61 14.56 -12.07
CA LEU A 611 -9.47 15.98 -12.37
C LEU A 611 -9.24 16.71 -11.06
N ALA A 612 -8.13 17.37 -10.91
CA ALA A 612 -7.84 18.13 -9.70
C ALA A 612 -7.36 19.54 -10.06
N THR A 613 -7.80 20.51 -9.29
CA THR A 613 -7.38 21.89 -9.42
C THR A 613 -7.02 22.46 -8.06
N ASN A 614 -5.97 23.25 -8.02
CA ASN A 614 -5.54 23.98 -6.84
C ASN A 614 -5.32 25.44 -7.20
N TYR A 615 -5.96 26.33 -6.47
CA TYR A 615 -5.77 27.78 -6.57
C TYR A 615 -5.07 28.30 -5.33
N ARG A 616 -4.02 29.10 -5.52
CA ARG A 616 -3.25 29.76 -4.48
C ARG A 616 -3.35 31.28 -4.64
N HIS A 617 -3.86 31.95 -3.63
CA HIS A 617 -3.84 33.41 -3.52
C HIS A 617 -2.89 33.81 -2.40
N VAL A 618 -1.93 34.68 -2.71
CA VAL A 618 -0.98 35.25 -1.76
C VAL A 618 -1.45 36.63 -1.40
N PHE A 619 -1.65 36.89 -0.09
CA PHE A 619 -2.03 38.20 0.43
C PHE A 619 -0.78 39.11 0.60
N PRO A 620 -0.97 40.41 0.72
CA PRO A 620 0.13 41.34 1.02
C PRO A 620 0.92 40.92 2.27
N ALA A 621 2.20 41.22 2.29
CA ALA A 621 3.13 40.77 3.33
C ALA A 621 2.78 41.22 4.78
N ASN A 622 1.97 42.26 4.92
CA ASN A 622 1.49 42.77 6.23
C ASN A 622 0.15 42.15 6.67
N SER A 623 -0.41 41.22 5.91
CA SER A 623 -1.67 40.55 6.25
C SER A 623 -1.42 39.47 7.30
N VAL A 624 -2.38 39.27 8.22
CA VAL A 624 -2.36 38.17 9.20
C VAL A 624 -2.44 36.80 8.50
N ILE A 625 -3.21 36.73 7.42
CA ILE A 625 -3.29 35.55 6.55
C ILE A 625 -2.31 35.77 5.41
N ASN A 626 -1.34 34.87 5.28
CA ASN A 626 -0.34 34.91 4.21
C ASN A 626 -0.90 34.41 2.89
N GLU A 627 -1.68 33.31 2.95
CA GLU A 627 -2.21 32.66 1.76
C GLU A 627 -3.59 32.04 2.00
N LEU A 628 -4.39 32.00 0.95
CA LEU A 628 -5.56 31.16 0.79
C LEU A 628 -5.26 30.12 -0.29
N GLN A 629 -5.40 28.83 0.03
CA GLN A 629 -5.32 27.75 -0.93
C GLN A 629 -6.67 27.05 -1.01
N VAL A 630 -7.18 26.84 -2.21
CA VAL A 630 -8.43 26.13 -2.46
C VAL A 630 -8.13 24.97 -3.41
N HIS A 631 -8.48 23.77 -2.99
CA HIS A 631 -8.31 22.56 -3.77
C HIS A 631 -9.66 21.88 -4.00
N GLY A 632 -9.88 21.42 -5.23
CA GLY A 632 -11.01 20.57 -5.58
C GLY A 632 -10.54 19.43 -6.45
N SER A 633 -11.08 18.25 -6.23
CA SER A 633 -10.83 17.08 -7.08
C SER A 633 -12.13 16.31 -7.36
N TYR A 634 -12.20 15.75 -8.57
CA TYR A 634 -13.21 14.81 -8.99
C TYR A 634 -12.54 13.52 -9.43
N HIS A 635 -12.94 12.40 -8.85
CA HIS A 635 -12.39 11.08 -9.10
C HIS A 635 -13.50 10.21 -9.71
N GLY A 636 -13.28 9.66 -10.88
CA GLY A 636 -14.20 8.74 -11.54
C GLY A 636 -13.62 7.33 -11.61
N ILE A 637 -14.41 6.36 -11.18
CA ILE A 637 -14.10 4.94 -11.22
C ILE A 637 -15.10 4.25 -12.11
N GLY A 638 -14.63 3.59 -13.16
CA GLY A 638 -15.46 2.91 -14.14
C GLY A 638 -15.98 1.55 -13.65
N LYS A 639 -16.93 1.02 -14.42
CA LYS A 639 -17.52 -0.30 -14.19
C LYS A 639 -16.45 -1.37 -14.01
N HIS A 640 -16.67 -2.24 -13.01
CA HIS A 640 -15.86 -3.42 -12.76
C HIS A 640 -16.71 -4.58 -12.19
N TYR A 641 -16.11 -5.76 -12.09
CA TYR A 641 -16.75 -6.96 -11.58
C TYR A 641 -16.12 -7.45 -10.30
N TRP A 642 -16.91 -8.12 -9.45
CA TRP A 642 -16.46 -8.65 -8.17
C TRP A 642 -16.18 -10.16 -8.22
N ASN A 643 -16.62 -10.85 -9.30
CA ASN A 643 -16.43 -12.29 -9.48
C ASN A 643 -15.96 -12.65 -10.91
N ASP A 644 -15.39 -13.84 -11.05
CA ASP A 644 -14.85 -14.33 -12.33
C ASP A 644 -15.94 -14.57 -13.39
N ALA A 645 -17.17 -14.84 -12.95
CA ALA A 645 -18.32 -15.06 -13.85
C ALA A 645 -18.84 -13.75 -14.47
N ASN A 646 -18.41 -12.59 -13.97
CA ASN A 646 -18.90 -11.26 -14.35
C ASN A 646 -20.40 -11.05 -14.11
N THR A 647 -20.98 -11.79 -13.16
CA THR A 647 -22.38 -11.66 -12.76
C THR A 647 -22.58 -10.63 -11.65
N LEU A 648 -21.57 -10.37 -10.84
CA LEU A 648 -21.61 -9.42 -9.75
C LEU A 648 -20.77 -8.19 -10.10
N GLU A 649 -21.42 -7.05 -10.25
CA GLU A 649 -20.79 -5.84 -10.79
C GLU A 649 -20.96 -4.59 -9.91
N GLU A 650 -20.10 -3.60 -10.14
CA GLU A 650 -20.25 -2.23 -9.69
C GLU A 650 -20.24 -1.30 -10.90
N GLY A 651 -21.21 -0.40 -10.96
CA GLY A 651 -21.34 0.60 -12.01
C GLY A 651 -20.25 1.69 -11.93
N TYR A 652 -20.41 2.71 -12.78
CA TYR A 652 -19.59 3.91 -12.65
C TYR A 652 -20.01 4.70 -11.42
N TYR A 653 -19.01 5.20 -10.66
CA TYR A 653 -19.23 6.17 -9.59
C TYR A 653 -18.18 7.28 -9.61
N GLY A 654 -18.55 8.45 -9.08
CA GLY A 654 -17.66 9.61 -9.00
C GLY A 654 -17.67 10.24 -7.63
N LEU A 655 -16.51 10.72 -7.18
CA LEU A 655 -16.31 11.33 -5.86
C LEU A 655 -15.79 12.76 -6.03
N VAL A 656 -16.33 13.68 -5.25
CA VAL A 656 -15.84 15.06 -5.13
C VAL A 656 -15.20 15.24 -3.78
N ASN A 657 -13.95 15.71 -3.75
CA ASN A 657 -13.25 16.10 -2.55
C ASN A 657 -12.87 17.59 -2.63
N LEU A 658 -13.07 18.32 -1.53
CA LEU A 658 -12.76 19.75 -1.46
C LEU A 658 -11.90 20.04 -0.24
N ARG A 659 -11.02 21.05 -0.34
CA ARG A 659 -10.22 21.55 0.78
C ARG A 659 -9.97 23.05 0.61
N ALA A 660 -10.16 23.81 1.69
CA ALA A 660 -9.76 25.21 1.78
C ALA A 660 -8.77 25.37 2.94
N THR A 661 -7.64 25.99 2.69
CA THR A 661 -6.55 26.16 3.68
C THR A 661 -6.17 27.61 3.79
N LEU A 662 -6.23 28.13 5.01
CA LEU A 662 -5.65 29.41 5.39
C LEU A 662 -4.24 29.18 5.92
N VAL A 663 -3.28 29.89 5.35
CA VAL A 663 -1.86 29.83 5.75
C VAL A 663 -1.51 31.10 6.51
N PHE A 664 -1.02 30.90 7.71
CA PHE A 664 -0.42 31.91 8.56
C PHE A 664 1.10 31.73 8.53
N SER A 665 1.85 32.48 9.33
CA SER A 665 3.32 32.39 9.35
C SER A 665 3.87 30.98 9.47
N ASN A 666 3.44 30.25 10.53
CA ASN A 666 3.92 28.90 10.85
C ASN A 666 2.77 27.91 11.05
N MET A 667 1.54 28.30 10.73
CA MET A 667 0.34 27.49 10.91
C MET A 667 -0.48 27.44 9.63
N ARG A 668 -1.17 26.32 9.42
CA ARG A 668 -2.14 26.11 8.34
C ARG A 668 -3.42 25.54 8.93
N LEU A 669 -4.53 26.24 8.71
CA LEU A 669 -5.86 25.79 9.11
C LEU A 669 -6.63 25.34 7.88
N SER A 670 -7.06 24.10 7.83
CA SER A 670 -7.72 23.50 6.68
C SER A 670 -9.12 23.02 7.03
N LEU A 671 -10.11 23.43 6.25
CA LEU A 671 -11.42 22.83 6.20
C LEU A 671 -11.44 21.87 5.01
N TRP A 672 -11.91 20.62 5.20
CA TRP A 672 -11.91 19.62 4.15
C TRP A 672 -13.19 18.78 4.13
N THR A 673 -13.50 18.25 2.94
CA THR A 673 -14.57 17.26 2.73
C THR A 673 -14.07 16.13 1.86
N LYS A 674 -14.49 14.90 2.13
CA LYS A 674 -14.36 13.71 1.26
C LYS A 674 -15.75 13.20 0.93
N ASN A 675 -15.96 12.75 -0.31
CA ASN A 675 -17.28 12.36 -0.83
C ASN A 675 -18.33 13.47 -0.61
N ALA A 676 -18.03 14.70 -1.07
CA ALA A 676 -18.85 15.89 -0.80
C ALA A 676 -20.28 15.80 -1.36
N LEU A 677 -20.52 14.98 -2.38
CA LEU A 677 -21.83 14.73 -2.95
C LEU A 677 -22.60 13.59 -2.26
N ASN A 678 -22.00 12.96 -1.26
CA ASN A 678 -22.54 11.81 -0.54
C ASN A 678 -23.00 10.67 -1.47
N ASN A 679 -22.18 10.36 -2.49
CA ASN A 679 -22.48 9.28 -3.42
C ASN A 679 -22.32 7.93 -2.73
N ASP A 680 -23.31 7.06 -2.88
CA ASP A 680 -23.31 5.69 -2.39
C ASP A 680 -22.87 4.75 -3.52
N TYR A 681 -21.95 3.85 -3.21
CA TYR A 681 -21.47 2.79 -4.08
C TYR A 681 -20.94 1.65 -3.23
N ASN A 682 -20.77 0.46 -3.79
CA ASN A 682 -20.20 -0.65 -3.04
C ASN A 682 -18.68 -0.66 -3.20
N VAL A 683 -17.98 -0.72 -2.08
CA VAL A 683 -16.53 -0.86 -2.04
C VAL A 683 -16.10 -2.32 -2.10
N PHE A 684 -17.04 -3.23 -1.82
CA PHE A 684 -16.84 -4.67 -1.94
C PHE A 684 -18.18 -5.43 -2.02
N LYS A 685 -18.24 -6.48 -2.87
CA LYS A 685 -19.34 -7.45 -2.95
C LYS A 685 -18.79 -8.86 -3.06
N PHE A 686 -19.49 -9.82 -2.46
CA PHE A 686 -19.19 -11.24 -2.62
C PHE A 686 -20.45 -12.09 -2.41
N GLN A 687 -20.39 -13.35 -2.82
CA GLN A 687 -21.44 -14.33 -2.64
C GLN A 687 -20.94 -15.48 -1.77
N ALA A 688 -21.72 -15.84 -0.77
CA ALA A 688 -21.53 -16.99 0.09
C ALA A 688 -22.89 -17.48 0.62
N PHE A 689 -23.02 -18.76 0.92
CA PHE A 689 -24.25 -19.37 1.49
C PHE A 689 -25.54 -19.01 0.72
N ASN A 690 -25.45 -18.90 -0.62
CA ASN A 690 -26.54 -18.48 -1.52
C ASN A 690 -27.06 -17.04 -1.30
N ASN A 691 -26.34 -16.21 -0.54
CA ASN A 691 -26.65 -14.80 -0.33
C ASN A 691 -25.59 -13.92 -0.99
N THR A 692 -25.96 -12.67 -1.27
CA THR A 692 -25.04 -11.62 -1.68
C THR A 692 -24.73 -10.73 -0.48
N TYR A 693 -23.46 -10.45 -0.27
CA TYR A 693 -22.95 -9.56 0.78
C TYR A 693 -22.31 -8.34 0.14
N SER A 694 -22.61 -7.18 0.70
CA SER A 694 -22.06 -5.92 0.20
C SER A 694 -21.58 -5.02 1.33
N GLN A 695 -20.49 -4.31 1.08
CA GLN A 695 -20.02 -3.21 1.91
C GLN A 695 -20.21 -1.90 1.14
N GLN A 696 -20.93 -0.97 1.74
CA GLN A 696 -21.12 0.35 1.16
C GLN A 696 -19.89 1.25 1.37
N SER A 697 -19.83 2.32 0.59
CA SER A 697 -18.83 3.37 0.74
C SER A 697 -19.03 4.17 2.03
N ALA A 698 -17.95 4.78 2.51
CA ALA A 698 -18.05 5.76 3.58
C ALA A 698 -18.87 6.99 3.10
N PRO A 699 -19.83 7.48 3.90
CA PRO A 699 -20.65 8.64 3.56
C PRO A 699 -19.82 9.92 3.48
N LEU A 700 -20.48 11.08 3.28
CA LEU A 700 -19.86 12.39 3.37
C LEU A 700 -19.05 12.53 4.67
N ARG A 701 -17.77 12.81 4.52
CA ARG A 701 -16.86 13.12 5.63
C ARG A 701 -16.36 14.55 5.51
N PHE A 702 -16.32 15.26 6.62
CA PHE A 702 -15.77 16.61 6.69
C PHE A 702 -15.08 16.85 8.02
N GLY A 703 -14.18 17.80 8.02
CA GLY A 703 -13.43 18.12 9.24
C GLY A 703 -12.55 19.35 9.11
N LEU A 704 -11.92 19.65 10.22
CA LEU A 704 -10.96 20.74 10.38
C LEU A 704 -9.60 20.16 10.78
N THR A 705 -8.52 20.65 10.20
CA THR A 705 -7.16 20.24 10.54
C THR A 705 -6.27 21.45 10.72
N LEU A 706 -5.58 21.51 11.85
CA LEU A 706 -4.54 22.51 12.16
C LEU A 706 -3.18 21.84 12.01
N ASN A 707 -2.32 22.39 11.16
CA ASN A 707 -0.91 22.01 11.02
C ASN A 707 -0.03 23.17 11.48
N SER A 708 1.03 22.86 12.21
CA SER A 708 2.05 23.84 12.62
C SER A 708 3.44 23.27 12.40
N SER A 709 4.35 24.09 11.89
CA SER A 709 5.75 23.74 11.72
C SER A 709 6.61 24.85 12.32
N MET A 710 7.48 24.49 13.27
CA MET A 710 8.37 25.42 13.96
C MET A 710 9.82 24.99 13.75
N ASN A 711 10.64 25.91 13.30
CA ASN A 711 12.09 25.73 13.33
C ASN A 711 12.59 26.25 14.70
N LEU A 712 13.06 25.33 15.53
CA LEU A 712 13.51 25.66 16.90
C LEU A 712 14.86 26.38 16.92
N ALA A 713 15.61 26.40 15.84
CA ALA A 713 16.85 27.16 15.75
C ALA A 713 16.62 28.69 15.95
N ASN A 714 15.43 29.17 15.59
CA ASN A 714 15.03 30.59 15.77
C ASN A 714 14.46 30.88 17.17
N VAL A 715 14.32 29.89 18.05
CA VAL A 715 13.75 30.01 19.39
C VAL A 715 14.84 29.93 20.49
N ILE A 716 15.99 29.34 20.12
CA ILE A 716 17.12 29.10 21.05
C ILE A 716 18.16 30.21 20.95
N GLN A 717 18.06 31.13 20.00
CA GLN A 717 18.80 32.39 19.94
C GLN A 717 18.03 33.51 20.66
#